data_1ad85d234e25b51772906c848309ed8c
#
_entry.id   1ad85d234e25b51772906c848309ed8c
#
_cell.length_a   1.000
_cell.length_b   1.000
_cell.length_c   1.000
_cell.angle_alpha   90.00
_cell.angle_beta   90.00
_cell.angle_gamma   90.00
#
_symmetry.space_group_name_H-M   'P 1'
#
loop_
_entity.id
_entity.type
_entity.pdbx_description
1 polymer ?
#
loop_
_entity_poly.entity_id
_entity_poly.type
_entity_poly.pdbx_seq_one_letter_code
_entity_poly.pdbx_strand_id
1 'polypeptide(L)'
;MLSNLLTIGRSALATSQAWVNVTGDNIANADTEGYNRRYVVQKEAATVTINNNQYGLGSNAEQVLRFFDKFLEDNFLNESTISNRWTEQDNIMETLESIFNEANTSGLSDSIDQFFNAWQKLALSPEDPSVRTSVLTSGQTLDDMFASMQRSVKTIQDEMNVSIQESVDRINEISKAIAALNKKIGEVTISEVTNPNALYDQRDMLVEELATLVDIKTVDSGMGNYRVQLSTGQPLVDALKVYSVDFEGPQAENRLTADSSFAGTINFQGSDDFEYALEVVEAGNLGTAKFRVSIDGGVTWLMDDNGQELHLTTPSLASGATESDAILVKDLSISFTFDSASGNTYLNKGDAFDIVPKKGLYWIEPTRGPENITPQITMTGTDNENRVHGGKMTSYFTIRDDVCGRYMDEMDALAKTIVWEVNRLHTQGSGTEKLTYATGQNRIPDEDNPLGDATSGNVFYDKMQAGNTNFYFYNAKTDAYLGTAQFDFSAYGSSGSVNFKPEEHSLEDVMNAFNAISITYQDGTTTKTVNPFNAEIQDDKLLLRLTDAASTEGISFAFGEDTTGILAALGLNSFFSGDDASSFALSTDLSNDYTRISAGRVNGGYEVNEGDNTIANAIGALATKNVTINTFWRTTSQSIPEYYAGLVATVGSDKVHTETNKTYHATLAQSMLERKESVTGVNLDEEMANLVKYQASYKAAAKLITTADEMLGVLIGLKQ
;
A
#
# COMPACT_ATOMS: atom_id res chain seq x y z
N MET A 1 13.47 76.37 23.71
CA MET A 1 12.09 75.94 23.91
C MET A 1 11.28 75.84 22.61
N LEU A 2 11.22 76.91 21.77
CA LEU A 2 10.46 76.92 20.52
C LEU A 2 10.96 75.84 19.51
N SER A 3 12.29 75.68 19.36
CA SER A 3 12.87 74.64 18.51
C SER A 3 12.48 73.23 18.98
N ASN A 4 12.34 73.02 20.29
CA ASN A 4 11.93 71.75 20.84
C ASN A 4 10.45 71.50 20.53
N LEU A 5 9.58 72.50 20.56
CA LEU A 5 8.14 72.38 20.23
C LEU A 5 7.96 71.99 18.74
N LEU A 6 8.75 72.61 17.83
CA LEU A 6 8.77 72.26 16.43
C LEU A 6 9.27 70.83 16.19
N THR A 7 10.34 70.45 16.92
CA THR A 7 10.85 69.06 16.84
C THR A 7 9.81 68.03 17.31
N ILE A 8 9.13 68.29 18.43
CA ILE A 8 8.03 67.48 18.96
C ILE A 8 6.90 67.42 17.94
N GLY A 9 6.48 68.61 17.39
CA GLY A 9 5.39 68.59 16.40
C GLY A 9 5.75 67.85 15.12
N ARG A 10 6.97 67.95 14.62
CA ARG A 10 7.42 67.24 13.43
C ARG A 10 7.53 65.72 13.65
N SER A 11 8.09 65.32 14.80
CA SER A 11 8.19 63.89 15.13
C SER A 11 6.83 63.26 15.32
N ALA A 12 5.92 63.93 16.03
CA ALA A 12 4.53 63.44 16.21
C ALA A 12 3.76 63.39 14.90
N LEU A 13 3.96 64.33 13.98
CA LEU A 13 3.37 64.34 12.65
C LEU A 13 3.86 63.13 11.82
N ALA A 14 5.16 62.88 11.78
CA ALA A 14 5.76 61.76 11.06
C ALA A 14 5.29 60.40 11.61
N THR A 15 5.26 60.29 12.94
CA THR A 15 4.76 59.04 13.59
C THR A 15 3.26 58.81 13.34
N SER A 16 2.44 59.88 13.43
CA SER A 16 1.01 59.77 13.13
C SER A 16 0.74 59.40 11.66
N GLN A 17 1.55 59.94 10.74
CA GLN A 17 1.48 59.60 9.32
C GLN A 17 1.85 58.14 9.06
N ALA A 18 2.89 57.62 9.72
CA ALA A 18 3.25 56.21 9.65
C ALA A 18 2.10 55.29 10.10
N TRP A 19 1.47 55.64 11.22
CA TRP A 19 0.28 54.89 11.70
C TRP A 19 -0.89 54.98 10.73
N VAL A 20 -1.22 56.14 10.14
CA VAL A 20 -2.28 56.28 9.13
C VAL A 20 -1.99 55.43 7.91
N ASN A 21 -0.75 55.42 7.44
CA ASN A 21 -0.35 54.63 6.29
C ASN A 21 -0.48 53.12 6.58
N VAL A 22 0.00 52.65 7.73
CA VAL A 22 -0.06 51.22 8.11
C VAL A 22 -1.52 50.79 8.33
N THR A 23 -2.34 51.60 9.01
CA THR A 23 -3.77 51.32 9.18
C THR A 23 -4.50 51.30 7.83
N GLY A 24 -4.16 52.21 6.91
CA GLY A 24 -4.70 52.21 5.54
C GLY A 24 -4.29 50.96 4.75
N ASP A 25 -3.04 50.51 4.90
CA ASP A 25 -2.53 49.28 4.28
C ASP A 25 -3.24 48.03 4.84
N ASN A 26 -3.45 47.97 6.18
CA ASN A 26 -4.21 46.89 6.81
C ASN A 26 -5.66 46.83 6.27
N ILE A 27 -6.36 47.99 6.19
CA ILE A 27 -7.73 48.02 5.65
C ILE A 27 -7.76 47.61 4.19
N ALA A 28 -6.81 48.02 3.37
CA ALA A 28 -6.77 47.71 1.94
C ALA A 28 -6.49 46.22 1.68
N ASN A 29 -5.83 45.52 2.61
CA ASN A 29 -5.43 44.11 2.49
C ASN A 29 -6.21 43.19 3.44
N ALA A 30 -7.32 43.64 4.01
CA ALA A 30 -8.09 42.85 4.98
C ALA A 30 -8.55 41.52 4.41
N ASP A 31 -8.88 41.44 3.10
CA ASP A 31 -9.33 40.23 2.38
C ASP A 31 -8.18 39.61 1.57
N THR A 32 -6.93 40.03 1.71
CA THR A 32 -5.79 39.47 1.02
C THR A 32 -5.31 38.22 1.75
N GLU A 33 -5.37 37.04 1.12
CA GLU A 33 -4.92 35.78 1.67
C GLU A 33 -3.46 35.84 2.14
N GLY A 34 -3.18 35.31 3.33
CA GLY A 34 -1.82 35.31 3.94
C GLY A 34 -1.34 36.64 4.46
N TYR A 35 -2.12 37.74 4.38
CA TYR A 35 -1.73 39.04 4.89
C TYR A 35 -1.85 39.07 6.42
N ASN A 36 -0.73 39.33 7.09
CA ASN A 36 -0.72 39.55 8.53
C ASN A 36 -0.84 41.06 8.85
N ARG A 37 -1.71 41.40 9.80
CA ARG A 37 -1.90 42.75 10.33
C ARG A 37 -0.58 43.37 10.76
N ARG A 38 -0.36 44.64 10.42
CA ARG A 38 0.90 45.36 10.71
C ARG A 38 0.67 46.47 11.76
N TYR A 39 1.73 46.76 12.48
CA TYR A 39 1.71 47.86 13.45
C TYR A 39 3.05 48.63 13.44
N VAL A 40 3.02 49.89 13.89
CA VAL A 40 4.21 50.74 14.00
C VAL A 40 4.80 50.58 15.40
N VAL A 41 6.07 50.24 15.48
CA VAL A 41 6.84 50.33 16.74
C VAL A 41 7.20 51.75 16.97
N GLN A 42 6.63 52.35 18.02
CA GLN A 42 6.86 53.75 18.42
C GLN A 42 7.77 53.78 19.65
N LYS A 43 8.88 54.54 19.55
CA LYS A 43 9.78 54.81 20.68
C LYS A 43 9.84 56.32 20.99
N GLU A 44 10.15 56.64 22.24
CA GLU A 44 10.47 58.00 22.63
C GLU A 44 11.71 58.51 21.87
N ALA A 45 11.63 59.74 21.32
CA ALA A 45 12.79 60.40 20.74
C ALA A 45 13.76 60.81 21.84
N ALA A 46 14.95 61.30 21.44
CA ALA A 46 15.97 61.80 22.37
C ALA A 46 15.41 62.84 23.39
N THR A 47 16.00 62.89 24.53
CA THR A 47 15.69 63.89 25.55
C THR A 47 16.75 64.97 25.57
N VAL A 48 16.37 66.22 25.94
CA VAL A 48 17.30 67.34 26.14
C VAL A 48 17.18 67.86 27.56
N THR A 49 18.30 68.13 28.20
CA THR A 49 18.34 68.72 29.55
C THR A 49 18.52 70.27 29.46
N ILE A 50 17.52 70.95 29.97
CA ILE A 50 17.55 72.47 30.04
C ILE A 50 17.29 72.83 31.51
N ASN A 51 18.20 73.67 32.11
CA ASN A 51 18.08 74.11 33.50
C ASN A 51 17.84 72.95 34.51
N ASN A 52 18.59 71.88 34.40
CA ASN A 52 18.46 70.61 35.23
C ASN A 52 17.13 69.85 35.06
N ASN A 53 16.26 70.22 34.13
CA ASN A 53 15.04 69.49 33.80
C ASN A 53 15.19 68.76 32.45
N GLN A 54 14.76 67.53 32.38
CA GLN A 54 14.80 66.69 31.16
C GLN A 54 13.47 66.90 30.40
N TYR A 55 13.58 67.18 29.12
CA TYR A 55 12.46 67.38 28.20
C TYR A 55 12.58 66.39 27.05
N GLY A 56 11.52 65.60 26.76
CA GLY A 56 11.47 64.74 25.60
C GLY A 56 11.33 65.52 24.30
N LEU A 57 11.90 65.02 23.22
CA LEU A 57 11.86 65.64 21.87
C LEU A 57 10.78 65.02 20.96
N GLY A 58 9.82 64.28 21.55
CA GLY A 58 8.69 63.64 20.84
C GLY A 58 8.83 62.12 20.70
N SER A 59 8.36 61.54 19.61
CA SER A 59 8.39 60.11 19.34
C SER A 59 8.85 59.81 17.91
N ASN A 60 9.46 58.65 17.72
CA ASN A 60 9.85 58.17 16.42
C ASN A 60 9.11 56.89 16.08
N ALA A 61 8.64 56.76 14.84
CA ALA A 61 8.25 55.49 14.25
C ALA A 61 9.56 54.75 13.86
N GLU A 62 9.92 53.72 14.61
CA GLU A 62 11.18 53.02 14.44
C GLU A 62 11.11 52.00 13.31
N GLN A 63 10.08 51.18 13.34
CA GLN A 63 9.85 50.11 12.35
C GLN A 63 8.38 49.73 12.26
N VAL A 64 8.02 49.04 11.18
CA VAL A 64 6.71 48.41 10.99
C VAL A 64 6.88 46.91 11.13
N LEU A 65 6.19 46.32 12.10
CA LEU A 65 6.18 44.87 12.32
C LEU A 65 4.81 44.30 11.98
N ARG A 66 4.76 42.99 11.71
CA ARG A 66 3.52 42.26 11.61
C ARG A 66 3.17 41.59 12.95
N PHE A 67 1.89 41.39 13.20
CA PHE A 67 1.45 40.51 14.27
C PHE A 67 1.73 39.09 13.88
N PHE A 68 2.44 38.34 14.70
CA PHE A 68 2.79 36.95 14.49
C PHE A 68 2.99 36.27 15.85
N ASP A 69 2.39 35.09 16.02
CA ASP A 69 2.58 34.27 17.19
C ASP A 69 3.00 32.86 16.73
N LYS A 70 4.27 32.53 16.99
CA LYS A 70 4.82 31.24 16.57
C LYS A 70 4.12 30.02 17.18
N PHE A 71 3.66 30.13 18.41
CA PHE A 71 2.97 29.02 19.07
C PHE A 71 1.61 28.73 18.40
N LEU A 72 0.87 29.75 18.06
CA LEU A 72 -0.39 29.59 17.34
C LEU A 72 -0.16 29.07 15.92
N GLU A 73 0.90 29.56 15.26
CA GLU A 73 1.29 29.09 13.93
C GLU A 73 1.64 27.60 13.94
N ASP A 74 2.52 27.17 14.84
CA ASP A 74 2.96 25.78 14.94
C ASP A 74 1.76 24.84 15.26
N ASN A 75 0.84 25.26 16.14
CA ASN A 75 -0.36 24.48 16.44
C ASN A 75 -1.30 24.39 15.23
N PHE A 76 -1.47 25.48 14.50
CA PHE A 76 -2.28 25.48 13.28
C PHE A 76 -1.66 24.58 12.21
N LEU A 77 -0.35 24.69 11.95
CA LEU A 77 0.36 23.83 10.98
C LEU A 77 0.21 22.35 11.32
N ASN A 78 0.44 21.96 12.58
CA ASN A 78 0.30 20.57 13.00
C ASN A 78 -1.12 20.04 12.79
N GLU A 79 -2.14 20.80 13.21
CA GLU A 79 -3.52 20.34 13.09
C GLU A 79 -4.00 20.38 11.64
N SER A 80 -3.56 21.35 10.84
CA SER A 80 -3.82 21.42 9.41
C SER A 80 -3.26 20.19 8.68
N THR A 81 -2.04 19.77 9.03
CA THR A 81 -1.40 18.57 8.48
C THR A 81 -2.25 17.31 8.74
N ILE A 82 -2.70 17.11 9.99
CA ILE A 82 -3.53 15.95 10.37
C ILE A 82 -4.90 16.03 9.68
N SER A 83 -5.51 17.22 9.65
CA SER A 83 -6.80 17.44 9.00
C SER A 83 -6.75 17.15 7.50
N ASN A 84 -5.69 17.57 6.81
CA ASN A 84 -5.51 17.31 5.39
C ASN A 84 -5.28 15.80 5.11
N ARG A 85 -4.55 15.10 5.98
CA ARG A 85 -4.42 13.63 5.90
C ARG A 85 -5.78 12.96 5.90
N TRP A 86 -6.60 13.18 6.93
CA TRP A 86 -7.88 12.51 7.07
C TRP A 86 -8.91 12.95 6.01
N THR A 87 -8.85 14.22 5.58
CA THR A 87 -9.72 14.70 4.50
C THR A 87 -9.44 14.00 3.19
N GLU A 88 -8.17 13.87 2.82
CA GLU A 88 -7.77 13.19 1.58
C GLU A 88 -8.06 11.70 1.66
N GLN A 89 -7.76 11.07 2.80
CA GLN A 89 -8.04 9.65 3.01
C GLN A 89 -9.54 9.35 2.91
N ASP A 90 -10.41 10.19 3.48
CA ASP A 90 -11.86 10.03 3.42
C ASP A 90 -12.40 10.15 1.97
N ASN A 91 -11.87 11.10 1.19
CA ASN A 91 -12.27 11.29 -0.21
C ASN A 91 -11.95 10.04 -1.06
N ILE A 92 -10.78 9.41 -0.83
CA ILE A 92 -10.39 8.21 -1.56
C ILE A 92 -11.18 7.00 -1.06
N MET A 93 -11.41 6.89 0.27
CA MET A 93 -12.23 5.83 0.86
C MET A 93 -13.67 5.83 0.35
N GLU A 94 -14.25 6.99 0.02
CA GLU A 94 -15.56 7.08 -0.62
C GLU A 94 -15.57 6.38 -2.00
N THR A 95 -14.49 6.51 -2.75
CA THR A 95 -14.33 5.82 -4.04
C THR A 95 -14.15 4.31 -3.84
N LEU A 96 -13.31 3.89 -2.88
CA LEU A 96 -13.12 2.48 -2.54
C LEU A 96 -14.42 1.84 -2.05
N GLU A 97 -15.15 2.50 -1.14
CA GLU A 97 -16.45 2.01 -0.68
C GLU A 97 -17.41 1.79 -1.85
N SER A 98 -17.41 2.67 -2.84
CA SER A 98 -18.28 2.53 -4.02
C SER A 98 -18.01 1.28 -4.85
N ILE A 99 -16.76 0.78 -4.85
CA ILE A 99 -16.36 -0.47 -5.57
C ILE A 99 -16.93 -1.69 -4.84
N PHE A 100 -16.93 -1.69 -3.51
CA PHE A 100 -17.39 -2.80 -2.68
C PHE A 100 -18.88 -2.70 -2.31
N ASN A 101 -19.50 -1.54 -2.44
CA ASN A 101 -20.91 -1.32 -2.08
C ASN A 101 -21.84 -1.71 -3.22
N GLU A 102 -22.42 -2.89 -3.10
CA GLU A 102 -23.28 -3.52 -4.11
C GLU A 102 -24.79 -3.23 -3.91
N ALA A 103 -25.17 -2.29 -3.04
CA ALA A 103 -26.55 -2.07 -2.63
C ALA A 103 -27.56 -1.84 -3.78
N ASN A 104 -27.10 -1.48 -4.97
CA ASN A 104 -27.94 -1.16 -6.12
C ASN A 104 -27.51 -1.85 -7.44
N THR A 105 -26.55 -2.76 -7.41
CA THR A 105 -26.01 -3.45 -8.61
C THR A 105 -25.73 -4.92 -8.30
N SER A 106 -25.74 -5.76 -9.34
CA SER A 106 -25.27 -7.14 -9.23
C SER A 106 -23.74 -7.11 -9.05
N GLY A 107 -23.26 -7.38 -7.83
CA GLY A 107 -21.86 -7.38 -7.49
C GLY A 107 -21.29 -8.77 -7.26
N LEU A 108 -20.12 -8.85 -6.60
CA LEU A 108 -19.44 -10.12 -6.33
C LEU A 108 -20.26 -11.02 -5.38
N SER A 109 -20.96 -10.44 -4.39
CA SER A 109 -21.86 -11.17 -3.49
C SER A 109 -22.96 -11.91 -4.26
N ASP A 110 -23.65 -11.19 -5.13
CA ASP A 110 -24.71 -11.78 -5.98
C ASP A 110 -24.14 -12.83 -6.95
N SER A 111 -22.94 -12.61 -7.49
CA SER A 111 -22.26 -13.54 -8.40
C SER A 111 -21.85 -14.83 -7.68
N ILE A 112 -21.36 -14.77 -6.44
CA ILE A 112 -21.08 -15.93 -5.59
C ILE A 112 -22.36 -16.71 -5.33
N ASP A 113 -23.43 -16.05 -4.94
CA ASP A 113 -24.73 -16.68 -4.69
C ASP A 113 -25.31 -17.32 -5.96
N GLN A 114 -25.24 -16.65 -7.10
CA GLN A 114 -25.69 -17.19 -8.38
C GLN A 114 -24.90 -18.42 -8.78
N PHE A 115 -23.59 -18.44 -8.57
CA PHE A 115 -22.73 -19.58 -8.85
C PHE A 115 -23.15 -20.82 -8.05
N PHE A 116 -23.27 -20.72 -6.74
CA PHE A 116 -23.69 -21.85 -5.92
C PHE A 116 -25.14 -22.28 -6.19
N ASN A 117 -26.04 -21.33 -6.44
CA ASN A 117 -27.41 -21.61 -6.86
C ASN A 117 -27.48 -22.36 -8.20
N ALA A 118 -26.59 -22.07 -9.15
CA ALA A 118 -26.50 -22.81 -10.42
C ALA A 118 -26.11 -24.27 -10.20
N TRP A 119 -25.16 -24.53 -9.29
CA TRP A 119 -24.79 -25.89 -8.90
C TRP A 119 -25.93 -26.63 -8.18
N GLN A 120 -26.69 -25.95 -7.31
CA GLN A 120 -27.90 -26.57 -6.70
C GLN A 120 -28.98 -26.91 -7.73
N LYS A 121 -29.15 -26.06 -8.77
CA LYS A 121 -30.04 -26.38 -9.89
C LYS A 121 -29.53 -27.57 -10.71
N LEU A 122 -28.22 -27.64 -10.95
CA LEU A 122 -27.58 -28.76 -11.65
C LEU A 122 -27.80 -30.08 -10.88
N ALA A 123 -27.76 -30.02 -9.56
CA ALA A 123 -28.04 -31.19 -8.73
C ALA A 123 -29.48 -31.75 -8.88
N LEU A 124 -30.44 -30.97 -9.36
CA LEU A 124 -31.80 -31.41 -9.64
C LEU A 124 -31.97 -32.02 -11.02
N SER A 125 -31.14 -31.65 -11.99
CA SER A 125 -31.18 -32.14 -13.38
C SER A 125 -29.76 -32.20 -13.97
N PRO A 126 -28.93 -33.17 -13.52
CA PRO A 126 -27.50 -33.23 -13.89
C PRO A 126 -27.26 -33.48 -15.38
N GLU A 127 -28.20 -34.09 -16.07
CA GLU A 127 -28.17 -34.44 -17.48
C GLU A 127 -28.55 -33.28 -18.41
N ASP A 128 -29.21 -32.19 -17.89
CA ASP A 128 -29.75 -31.11 -18.72
C ASP A 128 -28.65 -30.17 -19.25
N PRO A 129 -28.40 -30.10 -20.57
CA PRO A 129 -27.39 -29.21 -21.16
C PRO A 129 -27.61 -27.74 -20.85
N SER A 130 -28.87 -27.31 -20.72
CA SER A 130 -29.17 -25.87 -20.45
C SER A 130 -28.75 -25.49 -19.01
N VAL A 131 -28.94 -26.40 -18.06
CA VAL A 131 -28.54 -26.18 -16.66
C VAL A 131 -27.01 -26.23 -16.54
N ARG A 132 -26.33 -27.12 -17.27
CA ARG A 132 -24.86 -27.17 -17.34
C ARG A 132 -24.29 -25.89 -17.93
N THR A 133 -24.87 -25.38 -19.02
CA THR A 133 -24.49 -24.09 -19.60
C THR A 133 -24.71 -22.95 -18.62
N SER A 134 -25.77 -23.00 -17.80
CA SER A 134 -26.00 -22.01 -16.74
C SER A 134 -24.91 -22.02 -15.69
N VAL A 135 -24.37 -23.19 -15.29
CA VAL A 135 -23.22 -23.29 -14.38
C VAL A 135 -21.97 -22.65 -14.98
N LEU A 136 -21.66 -22.93 -16.27
CA LEU A 136 -20.53 -22.27 -16.95
C LEU A 136 -20.69 -20.76 -16.97
N THR A 137 -21.88 -20.28 -17.35
CA THR A 137 -22.15 -18.84 -17.41
C THR A 137 -22.00 -18.18 -16.04
N SER A 138 -22.47 -18.82 -14.97
CA SER A 138 -22.30 -18.29 -13.60
C SER A 138 -20.83 -18.30 -13.16
N GLY A 139 -20.06 -19.32 -13.55
CA GLY A 139 -18.61 -19.37 -13.33
C GLY A 139 -17.88 -18.24 -14.07
N GLN A 140 -18.23 -17.99 -15.33
CA GLN A 140 -17.65 -16.88 -16.11
C GLN A 140 -18.04 -15.51 -15.53
N THR A 141 -19.27 -15.33 -15.06
CA THR A 141 -19.68 -14.08 -14.40
C THR A 141 -18.88 -13.84 -13.12
N LEU A 142 -18.59 -14.90 -12.37
CA LEU A 142 -17.76 -14.80 -11.16
C LEU A 142 -16.31 -14.41 -11.49
N ASP A 143 -15.72 -15.00 -12.53
CA ASP A 143 -14.42 -14.65 -13.10
C ASP A 143 -14.37 -13.16 -13.50
N ASP A 144 -15.32 -12.73 -14.34
CA ASP A 144 -15.41 -11.34 -14.80
C ASP A 144 -15.52 -10.35 -13.63
N MET A 145 -16.21 -10.72 -12.55
CA MET A 145 -16.41 -9.88 -11.38
C MET A 145 -15.13 -9.75 -10.54
N PHE A 146 -14.43 -10.86 -10.26
CA PHE A 146 -13.12 -10.80 -9.59
C PHE A 146 -12.14 -9.92 -10.37
N ALA A 147 -12.01 -10.18 -11.68
CA ALA A 147 -11.13 -9.39 -12.54
C ALA A 147 -11.51 -7.90 -12.62
N SER A 148 -12.81 -7.57 -12.53
CA SER A 148 -13.27 -6.18 -12.52
C SER A 148 -12.94 -5.47 -11.22
N MET A 149 -13.19 -6.10 -10.08
CA MET A 149 -12.92 -5.52 -8.76
C MET A 149 -11.41 -5.31 -8.56
N GLN A 150 -10.62 -6.33 -8.87
CA GLN A 150 -9.17 -6.26 -8.77
C GLN A 150 -8.60 -5.12 -9.62
N ARG A 151 -9.05 -4.97 -10.88
CA ARG A 151 -8.65 -3.86 -11.74
C ARG A 151 -9.07 -2.51 -11.19
N SER A 152 -10.24 -2.40 -10.56
CA SER A 152 -10.72 -1.13 -9.98
C SER A 152 -9.86 -0.72 -8.78
N VAL A 153 -9.53 -1.65 -7.87
CA VAL A 153 -8.63 -1.37 -6.73
C VAL A 153 -7.22 -1.03 -7.23
N LYS A 154 -6.70 -1.78 -8.22
CA LYS A 154 -5.41 -1.50 -8.84
C LYS A 154 -5.34 -0.12 -9.48
N THR A 155 -6.42 0.33 -10.12
CA THR A 155 -6.51 1.69 -10.68
C THR A 155 -6.34 2.75 -9.60
N ILE A 156 -6.95 2.57 -8.42
CA ILE A 156 -6.76 3.49 -7.29
C ILE A 156 -5.31 3.49 -6.82
N GLN A 157 -4.65 2.33 -6.69
CA GLN A 157 -3.22 2.28 -6.35
C GLN A 157 -2.36 3.05 -7.36
N ASP A 158 -2.65 2.93 -8.66
CA ASP A 158 -1.93 3.62 -9.72
C ASP A 158 -2.19 5.14 -9.69
N GLU A 159 -3.41 5.58 -9.38
CA GLU A 159 -3.76 7.00 -9.15
C GLU A 159 -3.01 7.55 -7.93
N MET A 160 -2.86 6.75 -6.85
CA MET A 160 -2.05 7.17 -5.69
C MET A 160 -0.58 7.37 -6.08
N ASN A 161 -0.02 6.52 -6.93
CA ASN A 161 1.35 6.70 -7.41
C ASN A 161 1.52 8.03 -8.17
N VAL A 162 0.53 8.43 -8.96
CA VAL A 162 0.53 9.74 -9.65
C VAL A 162 0.45 10.88 -8.64
N SER A 163 -0.48 10.83 -7.69
CA SER A 163 -0.68 11.85 -6.66
C SER A 163 0.56 12.00 -5.75
N ILE A 164 1.25 10.90 -5.44
CA ILE A 164 2.52 10.91 -4.71
C ILE A 164 3.59 11.65 -5.52
N GLN A 165 3.75 11.34 -6.81
CA GLN A 165 4.75 12.00 -7.66
C GLN A 165 4.47 13.51 -7.78
N GLU A 166 3.23 13.92 -8.02
CA GLU A 166 2.84 15.33 -8.08
C GLU A 166 3.13 16.06 -6.76
N SER A 167 2.87 15.39 -5.64
CA SER A 167 3.16 15.94 -4.30
C SER A 167 4.66 16.08 -4.05
N VAL A 168 5.47 15.12 -4.47
CA VAL A 168 6.94 15.17 -4.40
C VAL A 168 7.48 16.36 -5.20
N ASP A 169 7.02 16.52 -6.43
CA ASP A 169 7.41 17.66 -7.28
C ASP A 169 7.04 18.98 -6.63
N ARG A 170 5.83 19.08 -6.05
CA ARG A 170 5.37 20.29 -5.36
C ARG A 170 6.15 20.59 -4.08
N ILE A 171 6.48 19.58 -3.28
CA ILE A 171 7.35 19.73 -2.09
C ILE A 171 8.70 20.31 -2.49
N ASN A 172 9.31 19.79 -3.55
CA ASN A 172 10.60 20.26 -4.06
C ASN A 172 10.54 21.70 -4.61
N GLU A 173 9.46 22.08 -5.29
CA GLU A 173 9.21 23.44 -5.76
C GLU A 173 9.07 24.42 -4.60
N ILE A 174 8.22 24.10 -3.62
CA ILE A 174 8.00 24.92 -2.43
C ILE A 174 9.30 25.09 -1.65
N SER A 175 10.07 24.02 -1.45
CA SER A 175 11.36 24.07 -0.76
C SER A 175 12.34 25.04 -1.44
N LYS A 176 12.44 25.03 -2.77
CA LYS A 176 13.24 25.98 -3.56
C LYS A 176 12.73 27.40 -3.43
N ALA A 177 11.41 27.60 -3.44
CA ALA A 177 10.79 28.92 -3.31
C ALA A 177 11.04 29.52 -1.90
N ILE A 178 10.93 28.72 -0.84
CA ILE A 178 11.24 29.14 0.54
C ILE A 178 12.72 29.55 0.64
N ALA A 179 13.66 28.77 0.11
CA ALA A 179 15.08 29.13 0.12
C ALA A 179 15.36 30.43 -0.64
N ALA A 180 14.68 30.67 -1.76
CA ALA A 180 14.77 31.90 -2.52
C ALA A 180 14.24 33.13 -1.73
N LEU A 181 13.13 32.94 -0.98
CA LEU A 181 12.62 34.00 -0.08
C LEU A 181 13.56 34.23 1.10
N ASN A 182 14.13 33.18 1.71
CA ASN A 182 15.14 33.32 2.76
C ASN A 182 16.32 34.17 2.30
N LYS A 183 16.80 33.98 1.07
CA LYS A 183 17.85 34.79 0.46
C LYS A 183 17.43 36.25 0.35
N LYS A 184 16.25 36.55 -0.22
CA LYS A 184 15.73 37.92 -0.36
C LYS A 184 15.54 38.60 1.01
N ILE A 185 15.01 37.88 2.00
CA ILE A 185 14.84 38.38 3.37
C ILE A 185 16.20 38.71 3.96
N GLY A 186 17.21 37.84 3.84
CA GLY A 186 18.55 38.08 4.32
C GLY A 186 19.22 39.33 3.66
N GLU A 187 19.04 39.53 2.35
CA GLU A 187 19.56 40.66 1.59
C GLU A 187 18.92 42.00 2.01
N VAL A 188 17.62 42.00 2.36
CA VAL A 188 16.88 43.22 2.71
C VAL A 188 16.97 43.55 4.20
N THR A 189 17.15 42.55 5.08
CA THR A 189 17.20 42.76 6.52
C THR A 189 18.55 43.37 6.91
N ILE A 190 18.58 44.66 6.98
CA ILE A 190 19.69 45.42 7.55
C ILE A 190 19.36 45.57 9.03
N SER A 191 20.16 44.93 9.89
CA SER A 191 20.21 45.00 11.34
C SER A 191 19.19 45.96 12.00
N GLU A 192 18.06 45.43 12.42
CA GLU A 192 16.96 46.03 13.21
C GLU A 192 16.18 47.19 12.56
N VAL A 193 16.51 47.63 11.34
CA VAL A 193 15.90 48.83 10.72
C VAL A 193 14.87 48.50 9.63
N THR A 194 15.00 47.37 8.96
CA THR A 194 14.10 47.00 7.84
C THR A 194 13.52 45.60 8.04
N ASN A 195 12.18 45.53 8.11
CA ASN A 195 11.45 44.26 8.19
C ASN A 195 10.68 44.05 6.88
N PRO A 196 11.03 43.05 6.07
CA PRO A 196 10.33 42.74 4.82
C PRO A 196 9.07 41.93 5.07
N ASN A 197 8.06 42.51 5.74
CA ASN A 197 6.85 41.81 6.19
C ASN A 197 6.16 41.02 5.06
N ALA A 198 6.07 41.61 3.86
CA ALA A 198 5.44 40.90 2.71
C ALA A 198 6.22 39.66 2.26
N LEU A 199 7.54 39.62 2.43
CA LEU A 199 8.32 38.41 2.12
C LEU A 199 8.13 37.32 3.21
N TYR A 200 7.95 37.74 4.46
CA TYR A 200 7.59 36.82 5.53
C TYR A 200 6.19 36.25 5.30
N ASP A 201 5.20 37.08 4.94
CA ASP A 201 3.83 36.60 4.64
C ASP A 201 3.84 35.59 3.48
N GLN A 202 4.57 35.86 2.39
CA GLN A 202 4.75 34.94 1.27
C GLN A 202 5.43 33.63 1.68
N ARG A 203 6.44 33.68 2.57
CA ARG A 203 7.10 32.48 3.07
C ARG A 203 6.17 31.61 3.92
N ASP A 204 5.40 32.26 4.80
CA ASP A 204 4.48 31.54 5.68
C ASP A 204 3.37 30.85 4.87
N MET A 205 2.82 31.47 3.83
CA MET A 205 1.88 30.82 2.91
C MET A 205 2.47 29.56 2.27
N LEU A 206 3.74 29.59 1.84
CA LEU A 206 4.40 28.39 1.28
C LEU A 206 4.63 27.32 2.34
N VAL A 207 4.89 27.70 3.59
CA VAL A 207 5.03 26.77 4.72
C VAL A 207 3.68 26.14 5.06
N GLU A 208 2.62 26.91 5.06
CA GLU A 208 1.25 26.41 5.24
C GLU A 208 0.87 25.41 4.13
N GLU A 209 1.16 25.75 2.88
CA GLU A 209 0.94 24.82 1.76
C GLU A 209 1.76 23.54 1.92
N LEU A 210 3.04 23.65 2.29
CA LEU A 210 3.90 22.48 2.52
C LEU A 210 3.35 21.57 3.64
N ALA A 211 2.81 22.17 4.72
CA ALA A 211 2.19 21.46 5.83
C ALA A 211 0.92 20.68 5.42
N THR A 212 0.24 21.07 4.33
CA THR A 212 -0.86 20.26 3.79
C THR A 212 -0.37 18.95 3.15
N LEU A 213 0.86 18.93 2.65
CA LEU A 213 1.45 17.81 1.92
C LEU A 213 2.18 16.82 2.85
N VAL A 214 2.99 17.36 3.78
CA VAL A 214 3.81 16.56 4.72
C VAL A 214 3.87 17.22 6.09
N ASP A 215 4.18 16.43 7.10
CA ASP A 215 4.40 16.88 8.47
C ASP A 215 5.77 17.58 8.61
N ILE A 216 5.74 18.84 9.01
CA ILE A 216 6.92 19.68 9.09
C ILE A 216 7.09 20.35 10.45
N LYS A 217 8.33 20.71 10.76
CA LYS A 217 8.72 21.57 11.88
C LYS A 217 9.54 22.74 11.36
N THR A 218 9.32 23.92 11.92
CA THR A 218 9.99 25.15 11.48
C THR A 218 10.84 25.74 12.59
N VAL A 219 12.02 26.29 12.22
CA VAL A 219 12.91 27.00 13.13
C VAL A 219 13.35 28.30 12.47
N ASP A 220 13.02 29.44 13.06
CA ASP A 220 13.44 30.78 12.60
C ASP A 220 14.55 31.33 13.51
N SER A 221 15.75 31.47 12.97
CA SER A 221 16.90 32.07 13.65
C SER A 221 17.15 33.53 13.21
N GLY A 222 16.20 34.12 12.46
CA GLY A 222 16.27 35.49 11.98
C GLY A 222 17.18 35.68 10.77
N MET A 223 17.12 36.90 10.17
CA MET A 223 17.97 37.30 9.03
C MET A 223 17.97 36.36 7.84
N GLY A 224 16.83 35.70 7.54
CA GLY A 224 16.72 34.69 6.46
C GLY A 224 17.26 33.30 6.82
N ASN A 225 17.74 33.10 8.06
CA ASN A 225 18.11 31.76 8.54
C ASN A 225 16.87 31.00 9.04
N TYR A 226 16.03 30.62 8.10
CA TYR A 226 14.82 29.87 8.36
C TYR A 226 15.00 28.41 7.87
N ARG A 227 14.71 27.46 8.77
CA ARG A 227 14.80 26.04 8.49
C ARG A 227 13.40 25.45 8.47
N VAL A 228 13.14 24.58 7.50
CA VAL A 228 11.99 23.68 7.44
C VAL A 228 12.52 22.27 7.37
N GLN A 229 12.04 21.42 8.26
CA GLN A 229 12.44 20.02 8.33
C GLN A 229 11.19 19.14 8.48
N LEU A 230 11.26 17.89 8.05
CA LEU A 230 10.25 16.88 8.34
C LEU A 230 10.16 16.65 9.86
N SER A 231 9.03 16.15 10.35
CA SER A 231 8.85 15.83 11.79
C SER A 231 9.90 14.87 12.33
N THR A 232 10.39 13.98 11.45
CA THR A 232 11.45 12.98 11.67
C THR A 232 12.86 13.58 11.73
N GLY A 233 13.02 14.85 11.33
CA GLY A 233 14.26 15.63 11.51
C GLY A 233 15.04 15.93 10.24
N GLN A 234 14.74 15.32 9.10
CA GLN A 234 15.41 15.57 7.84
C GLN A 234 15.07 16.97 7.32
N PRO A 235 16.07 17.85 7.05
CA PRO A 235 15.82 19.17 6.53
C PRO A 235 15.35 19.14 5.07
N LEU A 236 14.31 19.88 4.75
CA LEU A 236 13.92 20.21 3.37
C LEU A 236 14.58 21.52 2.94
N VAL A 237 14.62 22.50 3.86
CA VAL A 237 15.29 23.78 3.67
C VAL A 237 16.13 24.09 4.91
N ASP A 238 17.42 24.39 4.73
CA ASP A 238 18.30 24.89 5.79
C ASP A 238 18.93 26.22 5.34
N ALA A 239 18.28 27.31 5.70
CA ALA A 239 18.60 28.63 5.22
C ALA A 239 18.56 28.75 3.69
N LEU A 240 19.69 28.63 3.01
CA LEU A 240 19.82 28.68 1.55
C LEU A 240 20.00 27.31 0.89
N LYS A 241 20.24 26.28 1.69
CA LYS A 241 20.38 24.90 1.22
C LYS A 241 19.00 24.27 1.06
N VAL A 242 18.81 23.56 -0.02
CA VAL A 242 17.60 22.77 -0.31
C VAL A 242 18.01 21.31 -0.41
N TYR A 243 17.21 20.44 0.18
CA TYR A 243 17.29 18.99 0.06
C TYR A 243 16.06 18.51 -0.69
N SER A 244 16.22 17.56 -1.59
CA SER A 244 15.09 16.99 -2.35
C SER A 244 14.50 15.78 -1.66
N VAL A 245 13.25 15.52 -1.98
CA VAL A 245 12.61 14.23 -1.80
C VAL A 245 12.35 13.63 -3.19
N ASP A 246 12.54 12.33 -3.32
CA ASP A 246 12.34 11.63 -4.59
C ASP A 246 11.44 10.39 -4.38
N PHE A 247 10.68 10.05 -5.42
CA PHE A 247 9.82 8.88 -5.43
C PHE A 247 10.46 7.81 -6.33
N GLU A 248 11.23 6.92 -5.71
CA GLU A 248 12.07 5.95 -6.42
C GLU A 248 11.43 4.56 -6.50
N GLY A 249 11.88 3.78 -7.48
CA GLY A 249 11.45 2.41 -7.72
C GLY A 249 11.88 1.42 -6.64
N PRO A 250 11.55 0.13 -6.80
CA PRO A 250 11.92 -0.92 -5.86
C PRO A 250 13.43 -0.97 -5.59
N GLN A 251 13.81 -1.16 -4.33
CA GLN A 251 15.21 -1.17 -3.88
C GLN A 251 15.46 -2.28 -2.86
N ALA A 252 16.70 -2.78 -2.83
CA ALA A 252 17.20 -3.64 -1.78
C ALA A 252 18.56 -3.12 -1.31
N GLU A 253 18.79 -3.10 -0.01
CA GLU A 253 20.00 -2.54 0.59
C GLU A 253 20.55 -3.45 1.70
N ASN A 254 21.88 -3.59 1.71
CA ASN A 254 22.61 -4.25 2.79
C ASN A 254 22.90 -3.25 3.91
N ARG A 255 22.50 -3.54 5.14
CA ARG A 255 22.88 -2.83 6.38
C ARG A 255 23.77 -3.71 7.24
N LEU A 256 25.01 -3.86 6.81
CA LEU A 256 25.97 -4.73 7.51
C LEU A 256 26.56 -4.07 8.76
N THR A 257 26.85 -4.88 9.76
CA THR A 257 27.58 -4.46 10.96
C THR A 257 29.03 -4.04 10.58
N ALA A 258 29.64 -3.16 11.38
CA ALA A 258 30.96 -2.62 11.09
C ALA A 258 32.06 -3.68 10.94
N ASP A 259 31.89 -4.83 11.62
CA ASP A 259 32.83 -5.96 11.58
C ASP A 259 32.40 -7.03 10.56
N SER A 260 31.34 -6.82 9.80
CA SER A 260 30.90 -7.79 8.79
C SER A 260 31.83 -7.80 7.61
N SER A 261 32.14 -9.00 7.17
CA SER A 261 32.93 -9.25 5.94
C SER A 261 32.11 -9.93 4.87
N PHE A 262 30.80 -9.98 5.00
CA PHE A 262 29.88 -10.52 4.01
C PHE A 262 30.03 -9.78 2.69
N ALA A 263 30.20 -10.53 1.61
CA ALA A 263 30.48 -9.96 0.29
C ALA A 263 29.31 -10.07 -0.70
N GLY A 264 28.19 -10.65 -0.26
CA GLY A 264 27.00 -10.78 -1.09
C GLY A 264 26.16 -9.52 -1.12
N THR A 265 25.39 -9.37 -2.18
CA THR A 265 24.34 -8.34 -2.31
C THR A 265 22.98 -9.01 -2.33
N ILE A 266 22.04 -8.51 -1.51
CA ILE A 266 20.68 -9.03 -1.51
C ILE A 266 19.94 -8.63 -2.79
N ASN A 267 19.19 -9.59 -3.35
CA ASN A 267 18.28 -9.40 -4.47
C ASN A 267 16.93 -9.99 -4.15
N PHE A 268 15.92 -9.55 -4.88
CA PHE A 268 14.56 -10.08 -4.76
C PHE A 268 13.84 -10.10 -6.11
N GLN A 269 12.85 -10.98 -6.21
CA GLN A 269 11.88 -11.02 -7.30
C GLN A 269 10.48 -11.06 -6.69
N GLY A 270 9.52 -10.44 -7.38
CA GLY A 270 8.16 -10.27 -6.89
C GLY A 270 7.86 -8.80 -6.58
N SER A 271 6.63 -8.55 -6.17
CA SER A 271 6.15 -7.23 -5.71
C SER A 271 5.25 -7.43 -4.51
N ASP A 272 5.30 -6.51 -3.58
CA ASP A 272 4.44 -6.51 -2.39
C ASP A 272 4.23 -5.07 -1.92
N ASP A 273 3.15 -4.86 -1.19
CA ASP A 273 2.82 -3.56 -0.58
C ASP A 273 3.56 -3.32 0.75
N PHE A 274 4.29 -4.31 1.28
CA PHE A 274 5.08 -4.22 2.51
C PHE A 274 6.53 -3.76 2.26
N GLU A 275 7.21 -3.38 3.35
CA GLU A 275 8.65 -3.14 3.38
C GLU A 275 9.31 -4.17 4.32
N TYR A 276 10.21 -4.96 3.77
CA TYR A 276 10.85 -6.04 4.49
C TYR A 276 12.15 -5.60 5.14
N ALA A 277 12.35 -6.01 6.38
CA ALA A 277 13.65 -5.98 7.03
C ALA A 277 14.01 -7.39 7.50
N LEU A 278 15.19 -7.85 7.11
CA LEU A 278 15.75 -9.13 7.48
C LEU A 278 16.93 -8.86 8.41
N GLU A 279 16.94 -9.42 9.62
CA GLU A 279 18.05 -9.25 10.56
C GLU A 279 18.59 -10.59 11.00
N VAL A 280 19.91 -10.78 10.89
CA VAL A 280 20.59 -12.01 11.26
C VAL A 280 20.59 -12.17 12.78
N VAL A 281 19.91 -13.21 13.29
CA VAL A 281 19.83 -13.55 14.72
C VAL A 281 20.83 -14.63 15.13
N GLU A 282 21.15 -15.57 14.23
CA GLU A 282 22.18 -16.60 14.39
C GLU A 282 23.23 -16.46 13.30
N ALA A 283 24.47 -16.14 13.70
CA ALA A 283 25.59 -15.96 12.76
C ALA A 283 26.00 -17.29 12.12
N GLY A 284 26.42 -17.25 10.86
CA GLY A 284 26.86 -18.43 10.11
C GLY A 284 27.09 -18.11 8.63
N ASN A 285 27.46 -19.13 7.85
CA ASN A 285 27.49 -19.02 6.40
C ASN A 285 26.06 -19.09 5.84
N LEU A 286 25.88 -18.65 4.61
CA LEU A 286 24.63 -18.90 3.86
C LEU A 286 24.27 -20.40 3.92
N GLY A 287 22.97 -20.70 4.05
CA GLY A 287 22.43 -22.03 4.28
C GLY A 287 22.49 -22.51 5.74
N THR A 288 23.12 -21.76 6.66
CA THR A 288 23.20 -22.10 8.10
C THR A 288 22.88 -20.97 9.04
N ALA A 289 23.13 -19.72 8.64
CA ALA A 289 22.72 -18.54 9.39
C ALA A 289 21.20 -18.45 9.41
N LYS A 290 20.66 -17.80 10.45
CA LYS A 290 19.23 -17.54 10.52
C LYS A 290 18.96 -16.06 10.68
N PHE A 291 17.89 -15.60 10.05
CA PHE A 291 17.37 -14.24 10.20
C PHE A 291 15.92 -14.26 10.64
N ARG A 292 15.52 -13.20 11.32
CA ARG A 292 14.13 -12.85 11.58
C ARG A 292 13.64 -11.88 10.53
N VAL A 293 12.35 -11.86 10.29
CA VAL A 293 11.71 -11.08 9.24
C VAL A 293 10.75 -10.08 9.84
N SER A 294 10.80 -8.86 9.35
CA SER A 294 9.80 -7.81 9.58
C SER A 294 9.21 -7.41 8.22
N ILE A 295 7.96 -6.99 8.21
CA ILE A 295 7.28 -6.42 7.04
C ILE A 295 6.87 -4.96 7.25
N ASP A 296 7.31 -4.36 8.33
CA ASP A 296 7.09 -2.94 8.67
C ASP A 296 8.41 -2.20 8.92
N GLY A 297 9.44 -2.52 8.14
CA GLY A 297 10.73 -1.86 8.17
C GLY A 297 11.52 -2.07 9.47
N GLY A 298 11.28 -3.18 10.17
CA GLY A 298 12.00 -3.54 11.39
C GLY A 298 11.39 -3.01 12.68
N VAL A 299 10.14 -2.53 12.65
CA VAL A 299 9.42 -2.06 13.84
C VAL A 299 8.88 -3.25 14.65
N THR A 300 8.26 -4.21 13.96
CA THR A 300 7.81 -5.47 14.57
C THR A 300 8.35 -6.67 13.78
N TRP A 301 8.38 -7.84 14.39
CA TRP A 301 8.91 -9.06 13.80
C TRP A 301 7.80 -10.10 13.64
N LEU A 302 7.84 -10.85 12.53
CA LEU A 302 6.90 -11.93 12.28
C LEU A 302 7.02 -13.02 13.36
N MET A 303 5.89 -13.59 13.72
CA MET A 303 5.80 -14.68 14.70
C MET A 303 5.45 -15.99 14.02
N ASP A 304 5.93 -17.09 14.57
CA ASP A 304 5.51 -18.43 14.18
C ASP A 304 4.15 -18.81 14.81
N ASP A 305 3.62 -19.96 14.48
CA ASP A 305 2.33 -20.48 15.00
C ASP A 305 2.33 -20.68 16.52
N ASN A 306 3.50 -20.68 17.18
CA ASN A 306 3.66 -20.80 18.62
C ASN A 306 3.81 -19.43 19.31
N GLY A 307 3.77 -18.33 18.55
CA GLY A 307 3.96 -16.97 19.06
C GLY A 307 5.41 -16.66 19.42
N GLN A 308 6.38 -17.35 18.82
CA GLN A 308 7.80 -17.02 18.88
C GLN A 308 8.22 -16.27 17.62
N GLU A 309 9.30 -15.47 17.66
CA GLU A 309 9.83 -14.83 16.45
C GLU A 309 10.13 -15.89 15.38
N LEU A 310 9.63 -15.65 14.16
CA LEU A 310 9.87 -16.52 13.01
C LEU A 310 11.34 -16.39 12.59
N HIS A 311 12.08 -17.49 12.71
CA HIS A 311 13.46 -17.57 12.29
C HIS A 311 13.58 -18.43 11.01
N LEU A 312 13.95 -17.81 9.91
CA LEU A 312 14.16 -18.49 8.63
C LEU A 312 15.67 -18.75 8.44
N THR A 313 16.01 -19.92 7.90
CA THR A 313 17.37 -20.22 7.47
C THR A 313 17.68 -19.43 6.21
N THR A 314 18.87 -18.80 6.14
CA THR A 314 19.33 -18.10 4.93
C THR A 314 19.42 -19.05 3.74
N PRO A 315 19.18 -18.56 2.49
CA PRO A 315 19.33 -19.40 1.30
C PRO A 315 20.73 -19.99 1.20
N SER A 316 20.85 -21.20 0.63
CA SER A 316 22.14 -21.86 0.47
C SER A 316 22.88 -21.35 -0.77
N LEU A 317 24.20 -21.47 -0.79
CA LEU A 317 25.02 -21.17 -1.97
C LEU A 317 25.77 -22.42 -2.39
N ALA A 318 25.51 -22.91 -3.59
CA ALA A 318 26.22 -24.05 -4.15
C ALA A 318 27.72 -23.74 -4.35
N SER A 319 28.58 -24.75 -4.19
CA SER A 319 30.01 -24.55 -4.33
C SER A 319 30.39 -24.11 -5.76
N GLY A 320 30.98 -22.93 -5.86
CA GLY A 320 31.40 -22.33 -7.15
C GLY A 320 30.30 -21.50 -7.82
N ALA A 321 29.10 -21.36 -7.22
CA ALA A 321 28.07 -20.47 -7.70
C ALA A 321 28.34 -19.01 -7.27
N THR A 322 27.76 -18.07 -8.00
CA THR A 322 27.79 -16.63 -7.72
C THR A 322 26.41 -16.11 -7.31
N GLU A 323 25.40 -16.97 -7.29
CA GLU A 323 24.05 -16.69 -6.83
C GLU A 323 23.58 -17.81 -5.91
N SER A 324 22.94 -17.45 -4.79
CA SER A 324 22.36 -18.41 -3.86
C SER A 324 21.06 -18.98 -4.41
N ASP A 325 20.60 -20.09 -3.83
CA ASP A 325 19.20 -20.50 -3.94
C ASP A 325 18.31 -19.33 -3.50
N ALA A 326 17.03 -19.38 -3.84
CA ALA A 326 16.06 -18.41 -3.38
C ALA A 326 15.25 -18.94 -2.20
N ILE A 327 14.84 -18.07 -1.30
CA ILE A 327 13.83 -18.37 -0.29
C ILE A 327 12.60 -17.52 -0.51
N LEU A 328 11.44 -18.12 -0.30
CA LEU A 328 10.16 -17.42 -0.39
C LEU A 328 9.83 -16.80 0.98
N VAL A 329 9.60 -15.49 0.99
CA VAL A 329 9.11 -14.75 2.15
C VAL A 329 7.87 -14.00 1.71
N LYS A 330 6.69 -14.50 2.06
CA LYS A 330 5.40 -14.08 1.52
C LYS A 330 5.42 -14.12 -0.02
N ASP A 331 5.30 -13.01 -0.70
CA ASP A 331 5.26 -12.90 -2.17
C ASP A 331 6.62 -12.58 -2.80
N LEU A 332 7.68 -12.52 -1.99
CA LEU A 332 9.03 -12.23 -2.45
C LEU A 332 9.93 -13.45 -2.45
N SER A 333 10.57 -13.70 -3.57
CA SER A 333 11.67 -14.64 -3.72
C SER A 333 13.00 -13.90 -3.49
N ILE A 334 13.72 -14.23 -2.42
CA ILE A 334 14.93 -13.52 -1.96
C ILE A 334 16.15 -14.37 -2.17
N SER A 335 17.18 -13.81 -2.83
CA SER A 335 18.47 -14.44 -3.08
C SER A 335 19.64 -13.49 -2.78
N PHE A 336 20.87 -14.01 -2.81
CA PHE A 336 22.10 -13.24 -2.70
C PHE A 336 23.00 -13.48 -3.91
N THR A 337 23.56 -12.40 -4.47
CA THR A 337 24.54 -12.48 -5.55
C THR A 337 25.91 -12.05 -5.06
N PHE A 338 26.96 -12.60 -5.66
CA PHE A 338 28.37 -12.36 -5.37
C PHE A 338 29.14 -12.00 -6.63
N ASP A 339 30.05 -11.06 -6.53
CA ASP A 339 30.92 -10.67 -7.65
C ASP A 339 31.88 -11.81 -8.07
N SER A 340 32.15 -12.73 -7.16
CA SER A 340 32.98 -13.90 -7.43
C SER A 340 32.56 -15.11 -6.57
N ALA A 341 32.76 -16.32 -7.10
CA ALA A 341 32.53 -17.58 -6.40
C ALA A 341 33.37 -17.79 -5.11
N SER A 342 34.33 -16.92 -4.84
CA SER A 342 35.17 -16.91 -3.62
C SER A 342 34.73 -15.81 -2.62
N GLY A 343 33.58 -15.16 -2.84
CA GLY A 343 33.03 -14.15 -1.95
C GLY A 343 32.78 -14.72 -0.54
N ASN A 344 32.98 -13.89 0.49
CA ASN A 344 32.73 -14.32 1.86
C ASN A 344 31.22 -14.40 2.12
N THR A 345 30.74 -15.59 2.49
CA THR A 345 29.34 -15.91 2.73
C THR A 345 28.94 -15.83 4.21
N TYR A 346 29.87 -15.48 5.10
CA TYR A 346 29.62 -15.46 6.54
C TYR A 346 28.90 -14.19 6.95
N LEU A 347 27.76 -14.36 7.61
CA LEU A 347 26.90 -13.32 8.16
C LEU A 347 27.13 -13.19 9.65
N ASN A 348 27.33 -11.98 10.13
CA ASN A 348 27.40 -11.67 11.56
C ASN A 348 26.00 -11.48 12.13
N LYS A 349 25.84 -11.78 13.42
CA LYS A 349 24.63 -11.40 14.16
C LYS A 349 24.46 -9.88 14.12
N GLY A 350 23.28 -9.41 13.72
CA GLY A 350 22.95 -8.00 13.56
C GLY A 350 23.21 -7.45 12.15
N ASP A 351 23.78 -8.25 11.23
CA ASP A 351 23.74 -7.90 9.80
C ASP A 351 22.25 -7.85 9.38
N ALA A 352 21.86 -6.81 8.66
CA ALA A 352 20.49 -6.62 8.25
C ALA A 352 20.39 -6.28 6.76
N PHE A 353 19.23 -6.50 6.21
CA PHE A 353 18.90 -6.24 4.80
C PHE A 353 17.52 -5.65 4.72
N ASP A 354 17.39 -4.54 4.00
CA ASP A 354 16.11 -3.89 3.76
C ASP A 354 15.70 -4.09 2.32
N ILE A 355 14.43 -4.46 2.10
CA ILE A 355 13.83 -4.62 0.78
C ILE A 355 12.55 -3.79 0.74
N VAL A 356 12.49 -2.88 -0.23
CA VAL A 356 11.30 -2.09 -0.58
C VAL A 356 10.85 -2.55 -1.97
N PRO A 357 9.91 -3.50 -2.08
CA PRO A 357 9.52 -4.10 -3.37
C PRO A 357 8.56 -3.24 -4.19
N LYS A 358 8.34 -2.00 -3.77
CA LYS A 358 7.45 -1.01 -4.36
C LYS A 358 8.16 0.32 -4.53
N LYS A 359 7.49 1.30 -5.16
CA LYS A 359 7.99 2.67 -5.15
C LYS A 359 7.88 3.28 -3.76
N GLY A 360 8.98 3.85 -3.27
CA GLY A 360 9.09 4.47 -1.95
C GLY A 360 9.46 5.95 -2.02
N LEU A 361 9.27 6.65 -0.90
CA LEU A 361 9.65 8.05 -0.72
C LEU A 361 11.02 8.12 -0.06
N TYR A 362 11.94 8.82 -0.70
CA TYR A 362 13.33 8.97 -0.22
C TYR A 362 13.70 10.42 -0.04
N TRP A 363 14.35 10.71 1.09
CA TRP A 363 15.03 11.99 1.30
C TRP A 363 16.47 11.87 0.82
N ILE A 364 16.89 12.84 -0.01
CA ILE A 364 18.20 12.80 -0.67
C ILE A 364 19.18 13.71 0.01
N GLU A 365 20.19 13.12 0.65
CA GLU A 365 21.36 13.85 1.12
C GLU A 365 22.54 13.62 0.15
N PRO A 366 23.12 14.71 -0.44
CA PRO A 366 24.18 14.57 -1.45
C PRO A 366 25.43 13.81 -1.00
N THR A 367 25.65 13.67 0.30
CA THR A 367 26.85 13.04 0.89
C THR A 367 26.63 11.64 1.45
N ARG A 368 25.37 11.24 1.74
CA ARG A 368 25.05 9.95 2.36
C ARG A 368 24.20 9.05 1.48
N GLY A 369 23.62 9.59 0.42
CA GLY A 369 22.66 8.87 -0.43
C GLY A 369 21.22 9.00 0.04
N PRO A 370 20.29 8.25 -0.58
CA PRO A 370 18.87 8.27 -0.25
C PRO A 370 18.59 7.65 1.12
N GLU A 371 17.71 8.25 1.89
CA GLU A 371 17.17 7.72 3.15
C GLU A 371 15.67 7.44 2.95
N ASN A 372 15.23 6.23 3.21
CA ASN A 372 13.82 5.86 3.09
C ASN A 372 12.99 6.54 4.19
N ILE A 373 12.07 7.41 3.79
CA ILE A 373 11.13 8.14 4.64
C ILE A 373 9.67 7.79 4.31
N THR A 374 9.43 6.73 3.55
CA THR A 374 8.09 6.30 3.11
C THR A 374 7.13 6.18 4.29
N PRO A 375 5.97 6.84 4.24
CA PRO A 375 4.90 6.63 5.22
C PRO A 375 4.53 5.16 5.34
N GLN A 376 4.37 4.66 6.57
CA GLN A 376 4.15 3.24 6.81
C GLN A 376 3.25 3.03 8.02
N ILE A 377 2.30 2.11 7.88
CA ILE A 377 1.52 1.57 8.98
C ILE A 377 2.23 0.30 9.50
N THR A 378 2.43 0.23 10.81
CA THR A 378 3.03 -0.94 11.46
C THR A 378 2.02 -2.09 11.55
N MET A 379 2.49 -3.30 11.81
CA MET A 379 1.61 -4.46 12.05
C MET A 379 0.65 -4.28 13.25
N THR A 380 0.92 -3.32 14.12
CA THR A 380 0.02 -2.97 15.24
C THR A 380 -1.08 -1.97 14.83
N GLY A 381 -1.12 -1.53 13.56
CA GLY A 381 -2.10 -0.57 13.04
C GLY A 381 -1.82 0.88 13.41
N THR A 382 -0.59 1.22 13.81
CA THR A 382 -0.15 2.58 14.12
C THR A 382 0.86 3.09 13.09
N ASP A 383 0.97 4.42 12.98
CA ASP A 383 2.01 5.01 12.13
C ASP A 383 3.42 4.66 12.64
N ASN A 384 4.35 4.46 11.71
CA ASN A 384 5.76 4.33 12.03
C ASN A 384 6.33 5.73 12.33
N GLU A 385 6.63 5.99 13.62
CA GLU A 385 7.13 7.28 14.11
C GLU A 385 8.49 7.72 13.50
N ASN A 386 9.23 6.79 12.88
CA ASN A 386 10.49 7.06 12.21
C ASN A 386 10.32 7.46 10.73
N ARG A 387 9.09 7.53 10.27
CA ARG A 387 8.72 7.84 8.88
C ARG A 387 7.83 9.08 8.82
N VAL A 388 7.61 9.62 7.64
CA VAL A 388 6.60 10.66 7.42
C VAL A 388 5.22 10.10 7.80
N HIS A 389 4.46 10.83 8.64
CA HIS A 389 3.20 10.35 9.18
C HIS A 389 2.07 11.40 9.18
N GLY A 390 2.21 12.49 8.43
CA GLY A 390 1.21 13.55 8.30
C GLY A 390 1.07 14.09 6.88
N GLY A 391 0.02 14.86 6.65
CA GLY A 391 -0.30 15.46 5.37
C GLY A 391 -0.90 14.50 4.35
N LYS A 392 -1.23 15.02 3.17
CA LYS A 392 -1.83 14.24 2.07
C LYS A 392 -0.93 13.09 1.61
N MET A 393 0.40 13.28 1.67
CA MET A 393 1.38 12.26 1.31
C MET A 393 1.14 10.95 2.08
N THR A 394 0.95 11.05 3.39
CA THR A 394 0.67 9.86 4.23
C THR A 394 -0.64 9.20 3.84
N SER A 395 -1.69 9.96 3.46
CA SER A 395 -2.94 9.37 2.97
C SER A 395 -2.74 8.52 1.73
N TYR A 396 -1.99 9.04 0.76
CA TYR A 396 -1.74 8.32 -0.49
C TYR A 396 -1.01 7.00 -0.26
N PHE A 397 0.02 7.00 0.57
CA PHE A 397 0.72 5.77 0.94
C PHE A 397 -0.15 4.82 1.77
N THR A 398 -0.89 5.33 2.76
CA THR A 398 -1.80 4.51 3.58
C THR A 398 -2.87 3.83 2.71
N ILE A 399 -3.48 4.57 1.78
CA ILE A 399 -4.47 3.99 0.86
C ILE A 399 -3.83 2.98 -0.08
N ARG A 400 -2.67 3.32 -0.69
CA ARG A 400 -2.00 2.45 -1.67
C ARG A 400 -1.52 1.14 -1.07
N ASP A 401 -0.83 1.23 0.08
CA ASP A 401 -0.08 0.12 0.65
C ASP A 401 -0.89 -0.66 1.71
N ASP A 402 -1.52 0.04 2.66
CA ASP A 402 -2.26 -0.64 3.73
C ASP A 402 -3.69 -0.98 3.32
N VAL A 403 -4.48 0.00 2.87
CA VAL A 403 -5.92 -0.21 2.64
C VAL A 403 -6.17 -1.05 1.39
N CYS A 404 -5.62 -0.63 0.24
CA CYS A 404 -5.78 -1.39 -1.01
C CYS A 404 -5.08 -2.75 -0.92
N GLY A 405 -3.86 -2.80 -0.36
CA GLY A 405 -3.12 -4.06 -0.16
C GLY A 405 -3.93 -5.06 0.67
N ARG A 406 -4.43 -4.64 1.82
CA ARG A 406 -5.26 -5.49 2.68
C ARG A 406 -6.55 -5.97 2.01
N TYR A 407 -7.24 -5.11 1.27
CA TYR A 407 -8.46 -5.51 0.55
C TYR A 407 -8.15 -6.48 -0.60
N MET A 408 -7.02 -6.31 -1.28
CA MET A 408 -6.56 -7.25 -2.31
C MET A 408 -6.18 -8.59 -1.69
N ASP A 409 -5.40 -8.63 -0.61
CA ASP A 409 -5.07 -9.87 0.13
C ASP A 409 -6.32 -10.66 0.55
N GLU A 410 -7.36 -9.96 1.03
CA GLU A 410 -8.63 -10.60 1.41
C GLU A 410 -9.39 -11.15 0.18
N MET A 411 -9.36 -10.45 -0.96
CA MET A 411 -9.95 -10.92 -2.22
C MET A 411 -9.18 -12.10 -2.80
N ASP A 412 -7.84 -12.08 -2.73
CA ASP A 412 -6.98 -13.16 -3.19
C ASP A 412 -7.20 -14.43 -2.37
N ALA A 413 -7.28 -14.30 -1.05
CA ALA A 413 -7.62 -15.42 -0.16
C ALA A 413 -8.99 -16.01 -0.46
N LEU A 414 -9.98 -15.18 -0.77
CA LEU A 414 -11.31 -15.61 -1.18
C LEU A 414 -11.27 -16.37 -2.51
N ALA A 415 -10.60 -15.82 -3.53
CA ALA A 415 -10.43 -16.42 -4.84
C ALA A 415 -9.73 -17.79 -4.74
N LYS A 416 -8.57 -17.83 -4.07
CA LYS A 416 -7.81 -19.05 -3.80
C LYS A 416 -8.64 -20.12 -3.10
N THR A 417 -9.46 -19.71 -2.14
CA THR A 417 -10.35 -20.63 -1.40
C THR A 417 -11.45 -21.18 -2.31
N ILE A 418 -12.07 -20.36 -3.15
CA ILE A 418 -13.09 -20.81 -4.11
C ILE A 418 -12.47 -21.82 -5.09
N VAL A 419 -11.32 -21.48 -5.66
CA VAL A 419 -10.59 -22.37 -6.59
C VAL A 419 -10.32 -23.72 -5.94
N TRP A 420 -9.73 -23.72 -4.74
CA TRP A 420 -9.41 -24.95 -4.03
C TRP A 420 -10.66 -25.79 -3.68
N GLU A 421 -11.65 -25.18 -3.02
CA GLU A 421 -12.81 -25.89 -2.50
C GLU A 421 -13.70 -26.45 -3.62
N VAL A 422 -13.83 -25.72 -4.74
CA VAL A 422 -14.58 -26.20 -5.90
C VAL A 422 -13.79 -27.28 -6.63
N ASN A 423 -12.50 -27.05 -6.92
CA ASN A 423 -11.69 -27.99 -7.70
C ASN A 423 -11.48 -29.32 -6.99
N ARG A 424 -11.22 -29.33 -5.66
CA ARG A 424 -11.06 -30.59 -4.92
C ARG A 424 -12.30 -31.49 -4.95
N LEU A 425 -13.48 -30.94 -5.26
CA LEU A 425 -14.71 -31.70 -5.48
C LEU A 425 -14.88 -32.03 -6.95
N HIS A 426 -14.73 -31.08 -7.85
CA HIS A 426 -14.97 -31.22 -9.27
C HIS A 426 -14.02 -32.21 -9.95
N THR A 427 -12.74 -32.17 -9.58
CA THR A 427 -11.69 -33.01 -10.20
C THR A 427 -11.93 -34.53 -10.04
N GLN A 428 -12.63 -34.96 -8.96
CA GLN A 428 -12.95 -36.32 -8.63
C GLN A 428 -14.22 -36.85 -9.31
N GLY A 429 -14.87 -35.97 -10.07
CA GLY A 429 -16.13 -36.30 -10.74
C GLY A 429 -15.94 -36.66 -12.21
N SER A 430 -17.06 -36.98 -12.85
CA SER A 430 -17.13 -37.22 -14.28
C SER A 430 -18.21 -36.36 -14.91
N GLY A 431 -17.91 -35.85 -16.11
CA GLY A 431 -18.89 -35.24 -16.99
C GLY A 431 -19.85 -36.21 -17.63
N THR A 432 -20.64 -35.73 -18.57
CA THR A 432 -21.50 -36.61 -19.39
C THR A 432 -20.69 -37.43 -20.41
N GLU A 433 -19.51 -36.93 -20.79
CA GLU A 433 -18.55 -37.64 -21.62
C GLU A 433 -17.28 -37.95 -20.80
N LYS A 434 -16.67 -39.14 -21.08
CA LYS A 434 -15.41 -39.55 -20.49
C LYS A 434 -14.25 -38.80 -21.13
N LEU A 435 -13.18 -38.61 -20.38
CA LEU A 435 -12.01 -37.87 -20.80
C LEU A 435 -11.13 -38.68 -21.76
N THR A 436 -10.50 -37.97 -22.69
CA THR A 436 -9.41 -38.47 -23.53
C THR A 436 -8.11 -37.70 -23.32
N TYR A 437 -8.20 -36.56 -22.64
CA TYR A 437 -7.08 -35.76 -22.20
C TYR A 437 -7.50 -34.93 -20.97
N ALA A 438 -6.52 -34.43 -20.21
CA ALA A 438 -6.70 -33.44 -19.19
C ALA A 438 -5.45 -32.54 -19.16
N THR A 439 -5.66 -31.24 -19.07
CA THR A 439 -4.58 -30.26 -19.01
C THR A 439 -4.48 -29.69 -17.60
N GLY A 440 -3.31 -29.80 -16.98
CA GLY A 440 -3.03 -29.10 -15.73
C GLY A 440 -3.13 -27.59 -15.93
N GLN A 441 -3.88 -26.94 -15.06
CA GLN A 441 -4.06 -25.48 -15.14
C GLN A 441 -3.00 -24.72 -14.31
N ASN A 442 -2.50 -25.35 -13.25
CA ASN A 442 -1.55 -24.73 -12.33
C ASN A 442 -0.10 -25.02 -12.77
N ARG A 443 0.75 -23.99 -12.64
CA ARG A 443 2.19 -24.09 -12.91
C ARG A 443 2.94 -24.58 -11.68
N ILE A 444 3.92 -25.44 -11.90
CA ILE A 444 4.86 -25.90 -10.88
C ILE A 444 6.28 -25.63 -11.43
N PRO A 445 6.85 -24.46 -11.13
CA PRO A 445 8.12 -24.02 -11.73
C PRO A 445 9.31 -24.92 -11.44
N ASP A 446 9.33 -25.58 -10.28
CA ASP A 446 10.38 -26.54 -9.92
C ASP A 446 9.81 -27.97 -9.98
N GLU A 447 10.18 -28.69 -11.05
CA GLU A 447 9.68 -30.04 -11.33
C GLU A 447 10.29 -31.10 -10.40
N ASP A 448 11.43 -30.80 -9.79
CA ASP A 448 12.26 -31.73 -9.01
C ASP A 448 11.96 -31.67 -7.51
N ASN A 449 11.50 -30.53 -7.00
CA ASN A 449 11.20 -30.36 -5.59
C ASN A 449 9.87 -31.02 -5.19
N PRO A 450 9.76 -31.55 -3.96
CA PRO A 450 8.52 -32.14 -3.47
C PRO A 450 7.33 -31.18 -3.57
N LEU A 451 6.18 -31.65 -4.05
CA LEU A 451 5.00 -30.82 -4.28
C LEU A 451 4.41 -30.20 -3.02
N GLY A 452 4.67 -30.77 -1.85
CA GLY A 452 4.28 -30.22 -0.54
C GLY A 452 5.28 -29.23 0.04
N ASP A 453 6.36 -28.94 -0.67
CA ASP A 453 7.31 -27.89 -0.30
C ASP A 453 6.99 -26.60 -1.07
N ALA A 454 7.00 -25.46 -0.37
CA ALA A 454 6.76 -24.14 -0.98
C ALA A 454 7.77 -23.84 -2.11
N THR A 455 8.98 -24.39 -2.04
CA THR A 455 10.03 -24.18 -3.05
C THR A 455 9.72 -24.84 -4.39
N SER A 456 8.79 -25.79 -4.46
CA SER A 456 8.28 -26.34 -5.73
C SER A 456 7.54 -25.27 -6.57
N GLY A 457 7.10 -24.19 -5.94
CA GLY A 457 6.25 -23.18 -6.57
C GLY A 457 4.79 -23.61 -6.71
N ASN A 458 4.40 -24.75 -6.11
CA ASN A 458 3.01 -25.18 -6.07
C ASN A 458 2.20 -24.29 -5.11
N VAL A 459 1.25 -23.55 -5.63
CA VAL A 459 0.43 -22.59 -4.85
C VAL A 459 -0.49 -23.26 -3.84
N PHE A 460 -0.74 -24.58 -3.96
CA PHE A 460 -1.55 -25.39 -3.06
C PHE A 460 -0.71 -26.42 -2.27
N TYR A 461 0.58 -26.18 -2.09
CA TYR A 461 1.51 -27.09 -1.43
C TYR A 461 1.04 -27.52 -0.03
N ASP A 462 0.39 -26.62 0.72
CA ASP A 462 -0.12 -26.81 2.09
C ASP A 462 -1.47 -27.56 2.16
N LYS A 463 -2.12 -27.80 1.02
CA LYS A 463 -3.45 -28.40 0.91
C LYS A 463 -3.43 -29.88 0.61
N MET A 464 -2.31 -30.42 0.13
CA MET A 464 -2.18 -31.82 -0.22
C MET A 464 -1.89 -32.69 1.01
N GLN A 465 -2.25 -33.97 0.90
CA GLN A 465 -1.99 -34.95 1.96
C GLN A 465 -1.56 -36.29 1.39
N ALA A 466 -0.98 -37.18 2.22
CA ALA A 466 -0.61 -38.50 1.82
C ALA A 466 -1.88 -39.35 1.51
N GLY A 467 -1.84 -40.11 0.42
CA GLY A 467 -2.99 -40.90 -0.02
C GLY A 467 -2.84 -41.46 -1.43
N ASN A 468 -3.94 -41.75 -2.09
CA ASN A 468 -3.96 -42.24 -3.45
C ASN A 468 -5.17 -41.72 -4.25
N THR A 469 -5.08 -41.85 -5.57
CA THR A 469 -6.08 -41.43 -6.55
C THR A 469 -6.50 -42.57 -7.43
N ASN A 470 -7.82 -42.73 -7.65
CA ASN A 470 -8.39 -43.74 -8.49
C ASN A 470 -8.59 -43.27 -9.93
N PHE A 471 -8.34 -44.15 -10.88
CA PHE A 471 -8.57 -43.96 -12.32
C PHE A 471 -9.44 -45.08 -12.86
N TYR A 472 -10.47 -44.73 -13.62
CA TYR A 472 -11.38 -45.69 -14.25
C TYR A 472 -11.28 -45.55 -15.77
N PHE A 473 -11.26 -46.73 -16.46
CA PHE A 473 -11.08 -46.80 -17.91
C PHE A 473 -12.29 -47.46 -18.55
N TYR A 474 -12.67 -46.92 -19.70
CA TYR A 474 -13.86 -47.34 -20.45
C TYR A 474 -13.53 -47.46 -21.93
N ASN A 475 -14.37 -48.24 -22.64
CA ASN A 475 -14.37 -48.24 -24.07
C ASN A 475 -15.21 -47.04 -24.56
N ALA A 476 -14.60 -46.10 -25.27
CA ALA A 476 -15.22 -44.84 -25.69
C ALA A 476 -16.42 -45.02 -26.64
N LYS A 477 -16.57 -46.19 -27.30
CA LYS A 477 -17.69 -46.47 -28.21
C LYS A 477 -18.86 -47.16 -27.53
N THR A 478 -18.58 -48.05 -26.59
CA THR A 478 -19.60 -48.90 -25.96
C THR A 478 -19.91 -48.52 -24.53
N ASP A 479 -19.14 -47.60 -23.98
CA ASP A 479 -19.15 -47.16 -22.60
C ASP A 479 -18.88 -48.28 -21.57
N ALA A 480 -18.40 -49.44 -22.06
CA ALA A 480 -18.10 -50.59 -21.22
C ALA A 480 -16.87 -50.33 -20.34
N TYR A 481 -16.99 -50.64 -19.05
CA TYR A 481 -15.88 -50.60 -18.10
C TYR A 481 -14.78 -51.59 -18.51
N LEU A 482 -13.53 -51.13 -18.54
CA LEU A 482 -12.35 -51.92 -18.91
C LEU A 482 -11.46 -52.24 -17.70
N GLY A 483 -11.38 -51.39 -16.71
CA GLY A 483 -10.53 -51.59 -15.54
C GLY A 483 -10.35 -50.37 -14.70
N THR A 484 -9.73 -50.51 -13.53
CA THR A 484 -9.34 -49.44 -12.62
C THR A 484 -7.84 -49.52 -12.36
N ALA A 485 -7.24 -48.39 -12.08
CA ALA A 485 -5.85 -48.25 -11.62
C ALA A 485 -5.74 -47.21 -10.53
N GLN A 486 -4.63 -47.23 -9.83
CA GLN A 486 -4.20 -46.24 -8.87
C GLN A 486 -2.75 -45.85 -9.14
N PHE A 487 -2.30 -44.76 -8.57
CA PHE A 487 -0.87 -44.49 -8.57
C PHE A 487 -0.07 -45.53 -7.80
N ASP A 488 1.14 -45.80 -8.25
CA ASP A 488 2.14 -46.57 -7.52
C ASP A 488 3.46 -45.73 -7.48
N PHE A 489 3.73 -45.15 -6.34
CA PHE A 489 4.91 -44.37 -6.09
C PHE A 489 6.08 -45.17 -5.50
N SER A 490 5.98 -46.51 -5.40
CA SER A 490 7.02 -47.33 -4.77
C SER A 490 8.39 -47.28 -5.43
N ALA A 491 8.44 -46.83 -6.70
CA ALA A 491 9.68 -46.63 -7.45
C ALA A 491 10.24 -45.21 -7.31
N TYR A 492 9.52 -44.30 -6.67
CA TYR A 492 9.82 -42.84 -6.58
C TYR A 492 9.91 -42.41 -5.12
N GLY A 493 10.60 -41.32 -4.86
CA GLY A 493 10.87 -40.82 -3.51
C GLY A 493 11.80 -41.74 -2.70
N SER A 494 11.99 -41.40 -1.43
CA SER A 494 12.94 -42.10 -0.54
C SER A 494 12.33 -43.21 0.28
N SER A 495 11.00 -43.23 0.46
CA SER A 495 10.31 -44.14 1.38
C SER A 495 9.86 -45.49 0.76
N GLY A 496 9.86 -45.58 -0.59
CA GLY A 496 9.30 -46.75 -1.29
C GLY A 496 7.79 -46.92 -1.03
N SER A 497 7.07 -45.87 -0.72
CA SER A 497 5.63 -45.84 -0.47
C SER A 497 4.86 -46.06 -1.77
N VAL A 498 3.82 -46.91 -1.75
CA VAL A 498 2.86 -47.03 -2.88
C VAL A 498 2.01 -45.73 -3.00
N ASN A 499 1.74 -45.09 -1.86
CA ASN A 499 0.92 -43.89 -1.81
C ASN A 499 1.74 -42.64 -2.09
N PHE A 500 1.09 -41.63 -2.67
CA PHE A 500 1.62 -40.28 -2.79
C PHE A 500 1.90 -39.70 -1.41
N LYS A 501 3.00 -38.97 -1.30
CA LYS A 501 3.39 -38.18 -0.14
C LYS A 501 3.87 -36.82 -0.61
N PRO A 502 3.20 -35.73 -0.24
CA PRO A 502 3.54 -34.41 -0.73
C PRO A 502 4.95 -33.95 -0.32
N GLU A 503 5.47 -34.43 0.82
CA GLU A 503 6.81 -34.13 1.33
C GLU A 503 7.95 -34.89 0.65
N GLU A 504 7.65 -35.89 -0.23
CA GLU A 504 8.66 -36.74 -0.86
C GLU A 504 8.60 -36.71 -2.38
N HIS A 505 7.41 -36.50 -2.98
CA HIS A 505 7.23 -36.66 -4.42
C HIS A 505 7.08 -35.34 -5.15
N SER A 506 7.86 -35.23 -6.24
CA SER A 506 7.91 -34.07 -7.13
C SER A 506 6.88 -34.17 -8.27
N LEU A 507 6.82 -33.11 -9.13
CA LEU A 507 5.99 -33.15 -10.33
C LEU A 507 6.48 -34.20 -11.33
N GLU A 508 7.81 -34.37 -11.46
CA GLU A 508 8.41 -35.41 -12.30
C GLU A 508 8.00 -36.80 -11.82
N ASP A 509 8.01 -37.07 -10.51
CA ASP A 509 7.57 -38.33 -9.94
C ASP A 509 6.09 -38.63 -10.28
N VAL A 510 5.22 -37.61 -10.20
CA VAL A 510 3.81 -37.73 -10.57
C VAL A 510 3.62 -38.02 -12.05
N MET A 511 4.38 -37.33 -12.93
CA MET A 511 4.36 -37.58 -14.37
C MET A 511 4.79 -39.03 -14.65
N ASN A 512 5.85 -39.50 -14.02
CA ASN A 512 6.38 -40.86 -14.18
C ASN A 512 5.38 -41.91 -13.64
N ALA A 513 4.69 -41.61 -12.51
CA ALA A 513 3.65 -42.48 -11.95
C ALA A 513 2.44 -42.62 -12.90
N PHE A 514 2.01 -41.52 -13.57
CA PHE A 514 0.99 -41.59 -14.61
C PHE A 514 1.42 -42.50 -15.78
N ASN A 515 2.65 -42.33 -16.27
CA ASN A 515 3.18 -43.11 -17.39
C ASN A 515 3.38 -44.61 -17.06
N ALA A 516 3.52 -44.92 -15.76
CA ALA A 516 3.65 -46.33 -15.29
C ALA A 516 2.31 -47.04 -15.16
N ILE A 517 1.16 -46.31 -15.15
CA ILE A 517 -0.18 -46.94 -15.06
C ILE A 517 -0.37 -47.92 -16.24
N SER A 518 -0.83 -49.13 -15.93
CA SER A 518 -1.21 -50.11 -16.94
C SER A 518 -2.56 -50.76 -16.59
N ILE A 519 -3.36 -51.04 -17.59
CA ILE A 519 -4.62 -51.75 -17.45
C ILE A 519 -4.62 -53.05 -18.28
N THR A 520 -5.23 -54.07 -17.72
CA THR A 520 -5.44 -55.37 -18.42
C THR A 520 -6.92 -55.65 -18.50
N TYR A 521 -7.45 -55.89 -19.71
CA TYR A 521 -8.86 -56.11 -19.95
C TYR A 521 -9.09 -57.18 -21.02
N GLN A 522 -10.31 -57.66 -21.10
CA GLN A 522 -10.73 -58.66 -22.10
C GLN A 522 -11.39 -57.95 -23.28
N ASP A 523 -10.87 -58.22 -24.49
CA ASP A 523 -11.50 -57.82 -25.76
C ASP A 523 -11.92 -59.10 -26.53
N GLY A 524 -13.17 -59.48 -26.33
CA GLY A 524 -13.69 -60.77 -26.77
C GLY A 524 -12.97 -61.91 -26.06
N THR A 525 -12.16 -62.67 -26.80
CA THR A 525 -11.37 -63.80 -26.24
C THR A 525 -9.94 -63.48 -25.97
N THR A 526 -9.51 -62.22 -26.28
CA THR A 526 -8.12 -61.78 -26.17
C THR A 526 -7.92 -60.91 -24.92
N THR A 527 -6.91 -61.26 -24.13
CA THR A 527 -6.46 -60.42 -23.03
C THR A 527 -5.49 -59.34 -23.59
N LYS A 528 -5.82 -58.09 -23.38
CA LYS A 528 -5.00 -56.95 -23.78
C LYS A 528 -4.45 -56.24 -22.53
N THR A 529 -3.20 -55.78 -22.62
CA THR A 529 -2.56 -54.92 -21.61
C THR A 529 -2.08 -53.67 -22.31
N VAL A 530 -2.47 -52.51 -21.80
CA VAL A 530 -2.18 -51.19 -22.37
C VAL A 530 -1.77 -50.23 -21.26
N ASN A 531 -0.74 -49.43 -21.51
CA ASN A 531 -0.43 -48.25 -20.71
C ASN A 531 -1.25 -47.08 -21.29
N PRO A 532 -2.29 -46.63 -20.60
CA PRO A 532 -3.24 -45.71 -21.21
C PRO A 532 -2.74 -44.29 -21.32
N PHE A 533 -1.84 -43.83 -20.43
CA PHE A 533 -1.43 -42.45 -20.34
C PHE A 533 -0.07 -42.13 -20.96
N ASN A 534 0.00 -40.99 -21.62
CA ASN A 534 1.20 -40.25 -21.97
C ASN A 534 1.12 -38.92 -21.21
N ALA A 535 1.84 -38.81 -20.10
CA ALA A 535 1.95 -37.62 -19.28
C ALA A 535 3.25 -36.92 -19.62
N GLU A 536 3.17 -35.61 -19.85
CA GLU A 536 4.31 -34.72 -20.19
C GLU A 536 4.22 -33.44 -19.37
N ILE A 537 5.36 -32.86 -19.00
CA ILE A 537 5.43 -31.51 -18.42
C ILE A 537 5.69 -30.54 -19.57
N GLN A 538 4.84 -29.54 -19.73
CA GLN A 538 4.97 -28.49 -20.74
C GLN A 538 4.60 -27.15 -20.11
N ASP A 539 5.49 -26.16 -20.22
CA ASP A 539 5.32 -24.83 -19.64
C ASP A 539 5.01 -24.89 -18.13
N ASP A 540 5.74 -25.74 -17.39
CA ASP A 540 5.60 -26.00 -15.95
C ASP A 540 4.25 -26.61 -15.55
N LYS A 541 3.50 -27.17 -16.49
CA LYS A 541 2.18 -27.79 -16.28
C LYS A 541 2.16 -29.24 -16.71
N LEU A 542 1.42 -30.06 -15.97
CA LEU A 542 1.21 -31.45 -16.34
C LEU A 542 0.16 -31.59 -17.44
N LEU A 543 0.54 -32.16 -18.56
CA LEU A 543 -0.33 -32.48 -19.67
C LEU A 543 -0.57 -33.98 -19.72
N LEU A 544 -1.81 -34.42 -19.58
CA LEU A 544 -2.20 -35.85 -19.61
C LEU A 544 -2.97 -36.13 -20.89
N ARG A 545 -2.47 -37.09 -21.70
CA ARG A 545 -3.10 -37.55 -22.94
C ARG A 545 -3.16 -39.07 -22.95
N LEU A 546 -4.02 -39.65 -23.80
CA LEU A 546 -3.96 -41.06 -24.09
C LEU A 546 -2.79 -41.38 -25.01
N THR A 547 -2.14 -42.54 -24.80
CA THR A 547 -1.15 -43.07 -25.76
C THR A 547 -1.82 -43.41 -27.09
N ASP A 548 -1.01 -43.46 -28.18
CA ASP A 548 -1.51 -43.92 -29.50
C ASP A 548 -2.16 -45.31 -29.44
N ALA A 549 -1.61 -46.20 -28.61
CA ALA A 549 -2.15 -47.51 -28.38
C ALA A 549 -3.54 -47.45 -27.73
N ALA A 550 -3.70 -46.67 -26.67
CA ALA A 550 -4.97 -46.50 -25.98
C ALA A 550 -6.03 -45.79 -26.87
N SER A 551 -5.62 -44.78 -27.63
CA SER A 551 -6.48 -44.06 -28.60
C SER A 551 -6.96 -45.01 -29.73
N THR A 552 -6.09 -45.88 -30.23
CA THR A 552 -6.42 -46.87 -31.29
C THR A 552 -7.41 -47.89 -30.77
N GLU A 553 -7.28 -48.34 -29.53
CA GLU A 553 -8.22 -49.25 -28.85
C GLU A 553 -9.53 -48.55 -28.44
N GLY A 554 -9.63 -47.23 -28.61
CA GLY A 554 -10.80 -46.44 -28.25
C GLY A 554 -11.02 -46.43 -26.73
N ILE A 555 -9.94 -46.24 -25.95
CA ILE A 555 -10.01 -46.11 -24.50
C ILE A 555 -10.38 -44.66 -24.16
N SER A 556 -11.17 -44.48 -23.11
CA SER A 556 -11.44 -43.21 -22.43
C SER A 556 -11.28 -43.40 -20.92
N PHE A 557 -11.19 -42.34 -20.15
CA PHE A 557 -10.99 -42.45 -18.71
C PHE A 557 -11.86 -41.46 -17.92
N ALA A 558 -12.00 -41.73 -16.63
CA ALA A 558 -12.58 -40.84 -15.65
C ALA A 558 -11.70 -40.85 -14.40
N PHE A 559 -11.56 -39.70 -13.78
CA PHE A 559 -10.99 -39.61 -12.45
C PHE A 559 -11.99 -40.12 -11.42
N GLY A 560 -11.49 -40.70 -10.33
CA GLY A 560 -12.27 -41.15 -9.21
C GLY A 560 -11.92 -40.42 -7.93
N GLU A 561 -12.12 -41.09 -6.81
CA GLU A 561 -11.77 -40.51 -5.51
C GLU A 561 -10.29 -40.21 -5.44
N ASP A 562 -10.00 -38.96 -5.11
CA ASP A 562 -8.65 -38.41 -4.83
C ASP A 562 -8.58 -38.04 -3.35
N THR A 563 -7.85 -38.85 -2.58
CA THR A 563 -7.63 -38.61 -1.15
C THR A 563 -6.43 -37.70 -0.91
N THR A 564 -5.70 -37.36 -1.97
CA THR A 564 -4.45 -36.56 -1.86
C THR A 564 -4.64 -35.07 -2.12
N GLY A 565 -5.65 -34.72 -2.92
CA GLY A 565 -5.83 -33.36 -3.45
C GLY A 565 -4.91 -33.01 -4.63
N ILE A 566 -4.13 -33.98 -5.14
CA ILE A 566 -3.14 -33.76 -6.20
C ILE A 566 -3.81 -33.32 -7.51
N LEU A 567 -4.97 -33.86 -7.86
CA LEU A 567 -5.68 -33.44 -9.07
C LEU A 567 -6.06 -31.96 -9.03
N ALA A 568 -6.54 -31.51 -7.88
CA ALA A 568 -6.88 -30.09 -7.67
C ALA A 568 -5.62 -29.20 -7.63
N ALA A 569 -4.57 -29.65 -6.94
CA ALA A 569 -3.31 -28.91 -6.85
C ALA A 569 -2.63 -28.71 -8.21
N LEU A 570 -2.69 -29.72 -9.09
CA LEU A 570 -2.18 -29.64 -10.46
C LEU A 570 -3.18 -29.01 -11.44
N GLY A 571 -4.45 -28.84 -11.04
CA GLY A 571 -5.50 -28.30 -11.89
C GLY A 571 -5.99 -29.24 -12.99
N LEU A 572 -5.83 -30.57 -12.81
CA LEU A 572 -6.34 -31.60 -13.74
C LEU A 572 -7.86 -31.75 -13.59
N ASN A 573 -8.64 -31.60 -14.69
CA ASN A 573 -10.10 -31.62 -14.65
C ASN A 573 -10.69 -30.57 -13.68
N SER A 574 -10.02 -29.43 -13.52
CA SER A 574 -10.47 -28.35 -12.64
C SER A 574 -11.64 -27.57 -13.22
N PHE A 575 -12.45 -26.95 -12.37
CA PHE A 575 -13.50 -26.00 -12.78
C PHE A 575 -12.93 -24.60 -12.94
N PHE A 576 -12.13 -24.15 -11.97
CA PHE A 576 -11.43 -22.89 -12.00
C PHE A 576 -9.91 -23.07 -12.11
N SER A 577 -9.22 -22.05 -12.56
CA SER A 577 -7.77 -21.90 -12.55
C SER A 577 -7.37 -20.62 -11.82
N GLY A 578 -6.08 -20.49 -11.51
CA GLY A 578 -5.54 -19.36 -10.77
C GLY A 578 -5.51 -19.59 -9.26
N ASP A 579 -4.91 -18.66 -8.54
CA ASP A 579 -4.64 -18.72 -7.10
C ASP A 579 -4.87 -17.39 -6.38
N ASP A 580 -5.16 -16.33 -7.13
CA ASP A 580 -5.49 -14.99 -6.64
C ASP A 580 -6.66 -14.39 -7.43
N ALA A 581 -7.15 -13.21 -7.02
CA ALA A 581 -8.25 -12.52 -7.69
C ALA A 581 -7.90 -12.05 -9.11
N SER A 582 -6.61 -11.88 -9.42
CA SER A 582 -6.14 -11.41 -10.72
C SER A 582 -6.03 -12.55 -11.75
N SER A 583 -5.70 -13.73 -11.30
CA SER A 583 -5.51 -14.95 -12.10
C SER A 583 -6.73 -15.89 -12.08
N PHE A 584 -7.73 -15.58 -11.22
CA PHE A 584 -8.96 -16.35 -11.12
C PHE A 584 -9.67 -16.42 -12.48
N ALA A 585 -9.87 -17.61 -13.00
CA ALA A 585 -10.49 -17.79 -14.30
C ALA A 585 -11.23 -19.14 -14.40
N LEU A 586 -12.21 -19.23 -15.29
CA LEU A 586 -12.81 -20.50 -15.68
C LEU A 586 -11.76 -21.37 -16.38
N SER A 587 -11.65 -22.65 -16.03
CA SER A 587 -10.72 -23.59 -16.67
C SER A 587 -10.87 -23.61 -18.19
N THR A 588 -9.76 -23.57 -18.91
CA THR A 588 -9.75 -23.57 -20.39
C THR A 588 -10.38 -24.82 -20.99
N ASP A 589 -10.27 -25.96 -20.31
CA ASP A 589 -10.87 -27.23 -20.72
C ASP A 589 -12.40 -27.22 -20.67
N LEU A 590 -12.99 -26.35 -19.82
CA LEU A 590 -14.44 -26.21 -19.63
C LEU A 590 -15.06 -25.06 -20.41
N SER A 591 -14.30 -24.03 -20.75
CA SER A 591 -14.85 -22.77 -21.29
C SER A 591 -15.73 -22.92 -22.50
N ASN A 592 -15.55 -23.99 -23.30
CA ASN A 592 -16.32 -24.29 -24.51
C ASN A 592 -17.01 -25.67 -24.48
N ASP A 593 -16.94 -26.40 -23.35
CA ASP A 593 -17.43 -27.80 -23.28
C ASP A 593 -18.14 -28.09 -21.95
N TYR A 594 -19.46 -27.87 -21.94
CA TYR A 594 -20.31 -28.14 -20.79
C TYR A 594 -20.37 -29.63 -20.44
N THR A 595 -19.99 -30.54 -21.36
CA THR A 595 -20.02 -32.00 -21.14
C THR A 595 -18.99 -32.44 -20.11
N ARG A 596 -17.92 -31.64 -19.91
CA ARG A 596 -16.85 -31.87 -18.92
C ARG A 596 -17.22 -31.45 -17.49
N ILE A 597 -18.34 -30.75 -17.26
CA ILE A 597 -18.78 -30.44 -15.90
C ILE A 597 -19.02 -31.74 -15.13
N SER A 598 -18.29 -31.89 -14.04
CA SER A 598 -18.42 -33.05 -13.16
C SER A 598 -19.62 -32.88 -12.22
N ALA A 599 -20.80 -33.43 -12.58
CA ALA A 599 -21.99 -33.38 -11.72
C ALA A 599 -22.04 -34.56 -10.73
N GLY A 600 -21.52 -35.72 -11.13
CA GLY A 600 -21.52 -36.94 -10.36
C GLY A 600 -20.15 -37.61 -10.27
N ARG A 601 -20.09 -38.77 -9.60
CA ARG A 601 -18.91 -39.63 -9.45
C ARG A 601 -19.12 -40.98 -10.13
N VAL A 602 -18.01 -41.68 -10.39
CA VAL A 602 -18.08 -43.12 -10.72
C VAL A 602 -18.62 -43.87 -9.51
N ASN A 603 -19.69 -44.67 -9.71
CA ASN A 603 -20.36 -45.40 -8.64
C ASN A 603 -19.62 -46.70 -8.26
N GLY A 604 -20.14 -47.42 -7.24
CA GLY A 604 -19.58 -48.68 -6.80
C GLY A 604 -19.71 -49.83 -7.83
N GLY A 605 -20.50 -49.68 -8.90
CA GLY A 605 -20.59 -50.56 -10.05
C GLY A 605 -19.67 -50.18 -11.20
N TYR A 606 -18.78 -49.22 -10.98
CA TYR A 606 -17.86 -48.61 -11.99
C TYR A 606 -18.58 -47.92 -13.15
N GLU A 607 -19.80 -47.44 -12.93
CA GLU A 607 -20.60 -46.76 -13.93
C GLU A 607 -20.62 -45.26 -13.66
N VAL A 608 -20.64 -44.47 -14.72
CA VAL A 608 -20.92 -43.03 -14.67
C VAL A 608 -22.39 -42.87 -15.03
N ASN A 609 -23.22 -42.54 -14.02
CA ASN A 609 -24.64 -42.26 -14.23
C ASN A 609 -24.86 -40.80 -14.57
N GLU A 610 -25.50 -40.50 -15.69
CA GLU A 610 -25.81 -39.13 -16.12
C GLU A 610 -26.69 -38.38 -15.09
N GLY A 611 -27.53 -39.11 -14.32
CA GLY A 611 -28.35 -38.55 -13.26
C GLY A 611 -27.67 -38.46 -11.89
N ASP A 612 -26.39 -38.82 -11.76
CA ASP A 612 -25.67 -38.65 -10.49
C ASP A 612 -25.34 -37.18 -10.22
N ASN A 613 -25.72 -36.72 -9.04
CA ASN A 613 -25.60 -35.32 -8.60
C ASN A 613 -24.69 -35.16 -7.37
N THR A 614 -23.90 -36.17 -7.05
CA THR A 614 -23.08 -36.20 -5.83
C THR A 614 -22.14 -34.98 -5.73
N ILE A 615 -21.43 -34.66 -6.82
CA ILE A 615 -20.51 -33.54 -6.88
C ILE A 615 -21.28 -32.21 -6.91
N ALA A 616 -22.35 -32.13 -7.72
CA ALA A 616 -23.16 -30.93 -7.83
C ALA A 616 -23.75 -30.50 -6.47
N ASN A 617 -24.27 -31.48 -5.70
CA ASN A 617 -24.72 -31.25 -4.33
C ASN A 617 -23.58 -30.78 -3.39
N ALA A 618 -22.41 -31.42 -3.50
CA ALA A 618 -21.28 -31.08 -2.64
C ALA A 618 -20.75 -29.66 -2.91
N ILE A 619 -20.66 -29.23 -4.18
CA ILE A 619 -20.29 -27.89 -4.54
C ILE A 619 -21.37 -26.87 -4.14
N GLY A 620 -22.65 -27.18 -4.41
CA GLY A 620 -23.76 -26.31 -4.00
C GLY A 620 -23.86 -26.11 -2.48
N ALA A 621 -23.40 -27.09 -1.69
CA ALA A 621 -23.36 -27.01 -0.23
C ALA A 621 -22.24 -26.08 0.30
N LEU A 622 -21.23 -25.76 -0.51
CA LEU A 622 -20.19 -24.81 -0.11
C LEU A 622 -20.75 -23.42 0.19
N ALA A 623 -21.91 -23.06 -0.36
CA ALA A 623 -22.62 -21.82 -0.04
C ALA A 623 -22.82 -21.59 1.46
N THR A 624 -22.99 -22.67 2.22
CA THR A 624 -23.29 -22.59 3.67
C THR A 624 -22.31 -23.37 4.53
N LYS A 625 -21.35 -24.06 3.91
CA LYS A 625 -20.33 -24.85 4.60
C LYS A 625 -19.19 -23.94 5.04
N ASN A 626 -18.80 -24.05 6.32
CA ASN A 626 -17.59 -23.39 6.79
C ASN A 626 -16.36 -24.02 6.15
N VAL A 627 -15.53 -23.17 5.59
CA VAL A 627 -14.22 -23.50 5.01
C VAL A 627 -13.14 -22.68 5.71
N THR A 628 -11.91 -23.17 5.71
CA THR A 628 -10.77 -22.43 6.27
C THR A 628 -10.24 -21.48 5.22
N ILE A 629 -10.23 -20.19 5.54
CA ILE A 629 -9.71 -19.13 4.69
C ILE A 629 -8.51 -18.51 5.40
N ASN A 630 -7.37 -18.57 4.73
CA ASN A 630 -6.10 -18.07 5.25
C ASN A 630 -5.73 -16.79 4.52
N THR A 631 -5.63 -15.70 5.26
CA THR A 631 -4.93 -14.48 4.81
C THR A 631 -3.58 -14.41 5.49
N PHE A 632 -2.73 -13.49 5.07
CA PHE A 632 -1.48 -13.23 5.78
C PHE A 632 -1.72 -12.86 7.26
N TRP A 633 -2.81 -12.16 7.54
CA TRP A 633 -3.11 -11.60 8.87
C TRP A 633 -3.84 -12.57 9.80
N ARG A 634 -4.62 -13.51 9.25
CA ARG A 634 -5.52 -14.35 10.06
C ARG A 634 -5.97 -15.60 9.32
N THR A 635 -6.24 -16.61 10.10
CA THR A 635 -7.01 -17.79 9.66
C THR A 635 -8.43 -17.70 10.20
N THR A 636 -9.42 -17.86 9.33
CA THR A 636 -10.85 -17.84 9.69
C THR A 636 -11.54 -19.09 9.22
N SER A 637 -12.64 -19.47 9.89
CA SER A 637 -13.49 -20.59 9.47
C SER A 637 -14.94 -20.10 9.37
N GLN A 638 -15.40 -19.88 8.14
CA GLN A 638 -16.73 -19.36 7.83
C GLN A 638 -17.13 -19.75 6.41
N SER A 639 -18.38 -19.52 6.01
CA SER A 639 -18.80 -19.76 4.64
C SER A 639 -18.23 -18.71 3.68
N ILE A 640 -18.09 -19.07 2.40
CA ILE A 640 -17.57 -18.17 1.34
C ILE A 640 -18.40 -16.88 1.25
N PRO A 641 -19.76 -16.90 1.22
CA PRO A 641 -20.54 -15.67 1.19
C PRO A 641 -20.39 -14.82 2.47
N GLU A 642 -20.31 -15.46 3.66
CA GLU A 642 -20.11 -14.72 4.92
C GLU A 642 -18.75 -14.05 4.98
N TYR A 643 -17.71 -14.65 4.42
CA TYR A 643 -16.40 -14.03 4.36
C TYR A 643 -16.41 -12.74 3.53
N TYR A 644 -17.00 -12.79 2.33
CA TYR A 644 -17.11 -11.59 1.49
C TYR A 644 -17.99 -10.51 2.14
N ALA A 645 -19.09 -10.87 2.75
CA ALA A 645 -19.91 -9.94 3.52
C ALA A 645 -19.13 -9.28 4.67
N GLY A 646 -18.23 -10.03 5.31
CA GLY A 646 -17.29 -9.53 6.32
C GLY A 646 -16.31 -8.51 5.74
N LEU A 647 -15.77 -8.74 4.55
CA LEU A 647 -14.89 -7.80 3.84
C LEU A 647 -15.64 -6.48 3.54
N VAL A 648 -16.84 -6.54 2.97
CA VAL A 648 -17.67 -5.35 2.70
C VAL A 648 -17.96 -4.56 3.99
N ALA A 649 -18.26 -5.26 5.08
CA ALA A 649 -18.46 -4.62 6.38
C ALA A 649 -17.19 -3.94 6.92
N THR A 650 -16.01 -4.52 6.67
CA THR A 650 -14.72 -3.92 7.03
C THR A 650 -14.49 -2.62 6.26
N VAL A 651 -14.73 -2.63 4.93
CA VAL A 651 -14.62 -1.42 4.09
C VAL A 651 -15.54 -0.31 4.61
N GLY A 652 -16.80 -0.62 4.92
CA GLY A 652 -17.72 0.34 5.49
C GLY A 652 -17.29 0.87 6.87
N SER A 653 -16.72 0.02 7.71
CA SER A 653 -16.18 0.44 9.02
C SER A 653 -14.99 1.38 8.87
N ASP A 654 -14.06 1.06 7.94
CA ASP A 654 -12.90 1.89 7.65
C ASP A 654 -13.32 3.27 7.12
N LYS A 655 -14.36 3.34 6.26
CA LYS A 655 -14.94 4.59 5.78
C LYS A 655 -15.50 5.43 6.95
N VAL A 656 -16.30 4.83 7.84
CA VAL A 656 -16.86 5.53 9.01
C VAL A 656 -15.74 6.03 9.93
N HIS A 657 -14.68 5.25 10.11
CA HIS A 657 -13.51 5.65 10.90
C HIS A 657 -12.82 6.89 10.29
N THR A 658 -12.55 6.89 8.97
CA THR A 658 -11.91 8.04 8.30
C THR A 658 -12.80 9.29 8.33
N GLU A 659 -14.11 9.17 8.11
CA GLU A 659 -15.06 10.29 8.17
C GLU A 659 -15.14 10.91 9.57
N THR A 660 -15.11 10.07 10.60
CA THR A 660 -15.10 10.53 12.00
C THR A 660 -13.85 11.35 12.30
N ASN A 661 -12.67 10.85 11.92
CA ASN A 661 -11.41 11.55 12.11
C ASN A 661 -11.34 12.85 11.29
N LYS A 662 -11.77 12.80 10.01
CA LYS A 662 -11.89 14.00 9.16
C LYS A 662 -12.70 15.08 9.86
N THR A 663 -13.91 14.76 10.34
CA THR A 663 -14.82 15.73 10.99
C THR A 663 -14.18 16.31 12.25
N TYR A 664 -13.56 15.47 13.07
CA TYR A 664 -12.91 15.88 14.31
C TYR A 664 -11.74 16.83 14.02
N HIS A 665 -10.79 16.42 13.18
CA HIS A 665 -9.58 17.20 12.89
C HIS A 665 -9.86 18.44 12.04
N ALA A 666 -10.82 18.41 11.13
CA ALA A 666 -11.25 19.61 10.40
C ALA A 666 -11.83 20.67 11.34
N THR A 667 -12.65 20.26 12.32
CA THR A 667 -13.19 21.19 13.32
C THR A 667 -12.10 21.78 14.20
N LEU A 668 -11.10 20.96 14.58
CA LEU A 668 -9.98 21.42 15.39
C LEU A 668 -9.06 22.36 14.61
N ALA A 669 -8.73 22.01 13.35
CA ALA A 669 -7.94 22.88 12.46
C ALA A 669 -8.61 24.22 12.24
N GLN A 670 -9.95 24.25 12.03
CA GLN A 670 -10.71 25.50 11.91
C GLN A 670 -10.64 26.33 13.20
N SER A 671 -10.74 25.71 14.37
CA SER A 671 -10.61 26.40 15.66
C SER A 671 -9.18 26.99 15.86
N MET A 672 -8.13 26.29 15.41
CA MET A 672 -6.76 26.81 15.48
C MET A 672 -6.55 27.96 14.50
N LEU A 673 -7.13 27.88 13.28
CA LEU A 673 -7.12 28.96 12.31
C LEU A 673 -7.79 30.23 12.88
N GLU A 674 -9.00 30.12 13.44
CA GLU A 674 -9.72 31.22 14.05
C GLU A 674 -8.92 31.88 15.19
N ARG A 675 -8.21 31.07 16.01
CA ARG A 675 -7.33 31.57 17.05
C ARG A 675 -6.13 32.32 16.48
N LYS A 676 -5.50 31.80 15.44
CA LYS A 676 -4.41 32.42 14.70
C LYS A 676 -4.90 33.78 14.12
N GLU A 677 -6.01 33.79 13.38
CA GLU A 677 -6.58 34.96 12.76
C GLU A 677 -7.04 36.02 13.79
N SER A 678 -7.46 35.63 14.98
CA SER A 678 -7.79 36.58 16.05
C SER A 678 -6.61 37.43 16.49
N VAL A 679 -5.37 36.95 16.29
CA VAL A 679 -4.14 37.68 16.61
C VAL A 679 -3.54 38.35 15.37
N THR A 680 -3.46 37.60 14.26
CA THR A 680 -2.74 38.02 13.04
C THR A 680 -3.64 38.71 12.01
N GLY A 681 -4.96 38.47 12.08
CA GLY A 681 -5.94 38.98 11.13
C GLY A 681 -6.26 40.46 11.29
N VAL A 682 -6.82 41.05 10.23
CA VAL A 682 -7.24 42.45 10.21
C VAL A 682 -8.71 42.56 10.60
N ASN A 683 -9.00 43.24 11.72
CA ASN A 683 -10.37 43.60 12.08
C ASN A 683 -10.67 45.01 11.55
N LEU A 684 -11.56 45.12 10.55
CA LEU A 684 -11.90 46.38 9.90
C LEU A 684 -12.44 47.45 10.86
N ASP A 685 -13.25 47.03 11.86
CA ASP A 685 -13.83 47.97 12.83
C ASP A 685 -12.75 48.59 13.74
N GLU A 686 -11.80 47.74 14.20
CA GLU A 686 -10.64 48.24 14.96
C GLU A 686 -9.73 49.14 14.12
N GLU A 687 -9.45 48.76 12.87
CA GLU A 687 -8.59 49.55 11.99
C GLU A 687 -9.26 50.89 11.62
N MET A 688 -10.58 50.92 11.39
CA MET A 688 -11.32 52.18 11.19
C MET A 688 -11.28 53.08 12.42
N ALA A 689 -11.45 52.52 13.62
CA ALA A 689 -11.30 53.27 14.86
C ALA A 689 -9.87 53.83 15.04
N ASN A 690 -8.87 53.00 14.73
CA ASN A 690 -7.45 53.41 14.74
C ASN A 690 -7.16 54.51 13.70
N LEU A 691 -7.71 54.41 12.49
CA LEU A 691 -7.59 55.41 11.45
C LEU A 691 -8.08 56.78 11.92
N VAL A 692 -9.28 56.83 12.52
CA VAL A 692 -9.85 58.09 13.09
C VAL A 692 -8.95 58.64 14.19
N LYS A 693 -8.48 57.78 15.11
CA LYS A 693 -7.57 58.15 16.20
C LYS A 693 -6.27 58.76 15.69
N TYR A 694 -5.61 58.13 14.71
CA TYR A 694 -4.34 58.58 14.16
C TYR A 694 -4.50 59.81 13.27
N GLN A 695 -5.61 59.97 12.55
CA GLN A 695 -5.95 61.20 11.85
C GLN A 695 -6.14 62.36 12.82
N ALA A 696 -6.79 62.11 13.97
CA ALA A 696 -6.93 63.15 15.02
C ALA A 696 -5.56 63.54 15.60
N SER A 697 -4.68 62.57 15.86
CA SER A 697 -3.31 62.77 16.32
C SER A 697 -2.47 63.57 15.31
N TYR A 698 -2.62 63.25 14.01
CA TYR A 698 -1.97 64.00 12.91
C TYR A 698 -2.41 65.46 12.89
N LYS A 699 -3.71 65.75 12.99
CA LYS A 699 -4.26 67.09 13.07
C LYS A 699 -3.74 67.84 14.29
N ALA A 700 -3.66 67.19 15.45
CA ALA A 700 -3.11 67.79 16.67
C ALA A 700 -1.63 68.14 16.53
N ALA A 701 -0.83 67.23 15.96
CA ALA A 701 0.60 67.48 15.67
C ALA A 701 0.81 68.65 14.68
N ALA A 702 -0.01 68.74 13.62
CA ALA A 702 0.01 69.85 12.67
C ALA A 702 -0.33 71.21 13.38
N LYS A 703 -1.29 71.20 14.31
CA LYS A 703 -1.65 72.36 15.07
C LYS A 703 -0.51 72.82 16.00
N LEU A 704 0.25 71.91 16.61
CA LEU A 704 1.44 72.23 17.38
C LEU A 704 2.48 72.95 16.54
N ILE A 705 2.69 72.52 15.29
CA ILE A 705 3.64 73.15 14.37
C ILE A 705 3.17 74.62 14.04
N THR A 706 1.88 74.78 13.70
CA THR A 706 1.31 76.08 13.39
C THR A 706 1.42 77.05 14.60
N THR A 707 1.14 76.56 15.82
CA THR A 707 1.26 77.32 17.03
C THR A 707 2.72 77.69 17.31
N ALA A 708 3.64 76.76 17.09
CA ALA A 708 5.08 77.08 17.23
C ALA A 708 5.58 78.15 16.20
N ASP A 709 5.04 78.07 14.96
CA ASP A 709 5.33 79.08 13.91
C ASP A 709 4.76 80.49 14.25
N GLU A 710 3.50 80.54 14.75
CA GLU A 710 2.89 81.74 15.23
C GLU A 710 3.71 82.38 16.38
N MET A 711 4.15 81.57 17.34
CA MET A 711 5.01 82.00 18.44
C MET A 711 6.38 82.52 17.94
N LEU A 712 6.93 81.89 16.92
CA LEU A 712 8.17 82.32 16.26
C LEU A 712 7.96 83.64 15.56
N GLY A 713 6.86 83.81 14.84
CA GLY A 713 6.47 85.05 14.18
C GLY A 713 6.34 86.20 15.15
N VAL A 714 5.73 86.04 16.32
CA VAL A 714 5.64 87.02 17.40
C VAL A 714 7.04 87.41 17.94
N LEU A 715 7.93 86.39 18.14
CA LEU A 715 9.28 86.60 18.61
C LEU A 715 10.13 87.40 17.61
N ILE A 716 10.01 87.18 16.33
CA ILE A 716 10.67 87.91 15.26
C ILE A 716 10.12 89.33 15.18
N GLY A 717 8.78 89.48 15.32
CA GLY A 717 8.16 90.85 15.38
C GLY A 717 8.55 91.72 16.59
N LEU A 718 8.94 91.11 17.71
CA LEU A 718 9.44 91.81 18.88
C LEU A 718 10.86 92.28 18.71
N LYS A 719 11.59 91.86 17.66
CA LYS A 719 12.97 92.29 17.36
C LYS A 719 13.08 93.44 16.31
N GLN A 720 11.94 93.83 15.75
CA GLN A 720 11.81 95.05 14.94
C GLN A 720 11.30 96.20 15.80
#